data_f4900420a6acbde23fabb6b0b56c0e2a
#
_entry.id   f4900420a6acbde23fabb6b0b56c0e2a
#
_cell.length_a   1.000
_cell.length_b   1.000
_cell.length_c   1.000
_cell.angle_alpha   90.00
_cell.angle_beta   90.00
_cell.angle_gamma   90.00
#
_symmetry.space_group_name_H-M   'P 1'
#
loop_
_entity.id
_entity.type
_entity.pdbx_description
1 polymer ?
#
loop_
_entity_poly.entity_id
_entity_poly.type
_entity_poly.pdbx_seq_one_letter_code
_entity_poly.pdbx_strand_id
1 'polypeptide(L)'
;MLVLFSSTAGTALAQAADPPPPPTTGRTYTPADFARFAPRNALDMLNNVPGFAIVESDTERRGLGQATGNVLINGERFSGKSTDIFTELRRISASNVTRIEIVDGATLNISGLTGQVANIITASRGLSGNYVWRPQIRAHRTPFRWSNGEVSVNGTVGGSQFTLSLRNNSFRNGNAGPEVVFTPAGTILDRRDEVLGVDGEEPRLSGSLRRNFGDGSILNLNGSGGFLIQDVEEVSQRSGPGQPDRVRNLEERTRRRNYELGGDYEFALAGGRLKLIGLHRFTHTPFRQTLVQTFADATPTLGQRFTQDGDETESIARGEYRWRGGGADWQVSLEGALNRLDVENGLFDLNAAGDFVPVPFPNSAATVQEHRAEAMLTYGRPLSPKLTLQASLGGEYSQLSQEGAGGLTRTFYRPKGFLNLAWTPRPGFDISARIERVVGQLNFFDFVASANVSGGTTNAGNANLVPPQSWNAQIQATRNLGRWGTATARLYGRLISDIVDVIPITGGGQSPGNLPGTATVYGIQWTSTFNLDPIGVPGAKIDMSIQAQSTRLTDPLTGRHRPINENLESQIEISFRHDVPRTQWAYGGNFFRYRQSPGFRLDQRFHFVDTPGSLGVFVEHKDVFGLTMRASVDNLLGTNESFGRSFYTGIRPGPIAFTENRDRFYGPIFTLTISGTI
;
A
#
# COMPACT_ATOMS: atom_id res chain seq x y z
N MET A 1 28.71 7.83 -48.38
CA MET A 1 29.75 6.86 -48.76
C MET A 1 29.45 5.58 -47.98
N LEU A 2 28.80 4.67 -48.66
CA LEU A 2 28.29 3.40 -48.08
C LEU A 2 29.41 2.37 -48.27
N VAL A 3 29.83 1.69 -47.20
CA VAL A 3 30.69 0.52 -47.29
C VAL A 3 29.93 -0.70 -46.83
N LEU A 4 29.60 -1.54 -47.82
CA LEU A 4 29.07 -2.88 -47.61
C LEU A 4 30.20 -3.83 -47.17
N PHE A 5 30.00 -4.49 -46.00
CA PHE A 5 30.74 -5.71 -45.68
C PHE A 5 29.76 -6.90 -45.76
N SER A 6 29.98 -7.72 -46.77
CA SER A 6 29.39 -9.05 -46.89
C SER A 6 30.26 -10.04 -46.12
N SER A 7 29.71 -10.69 -45.09
CA SER A 7 30.28 -11.87 -44.48
C SER A 7 29.25 -12.99 -44.39
N THR A 8 29.64 -14.11 -44.89
CA THR A 8 28.93 -15.39 -45.00
C THR A 8 28.50 -15.92 -43.63
N ALA A 9 27.20 -16.18 -43.49
CA ALA A 9 26.61 -16.77 -42.27
C ALA A 9 26.83 -18.28 -42.28
N GLY A 10 27.55 -18.75 -41.26
CA GLY A 10 27.48 -20.14 -40.83
C GLY A 10 26.26 -20.32 -39.91
N THR A 11 25.32 -21.15 -40.32
CA THR A 11 24.17 -21.56 -39.50
C THR A 11 24.63 -22.44 -38.36
N ALA A 12 24.86 -21.87 -37.19
CA ALA A 12 24.86 -22.62 -35.94
C ALA A 12 23.41 -22.71 -35.44
N LEU A 13 22.84 -23.91 -35.43
CA LEU A 13 21.58 -24.20 -34.77
C LEU A 13 21.75 -23.90 -33.27
N ALA A 14 21.19 -22.80 -32.81
CA ALA A 14 21.08 -22.49 -31.39
C ALA A 14 20.12 -23.50 -30.74
N GLN A 15 20.66 -24.40 -29.96
CA GLN A 15 19.92 -25.29 -29.09
C GLN A 15 19.15 -24.39 -28.08
N ALA A 16 17.83 -24.53 -28.07
CA ALA A 16 16.99 -23.83 -27.08
C ALA A 16 17.53 -24.13 -25.69
N ALA A 17 17.86 -23.08 -24.95
CA ALA A 17 18.27 -23.25 -23.55
C ALA A 17 17.09 -23.84 -22.78
N ASP A 18 17.32 -24.99 -22.14
CA ASP A 18 16.36 -25.59 -21.20
C ASP A 18 15.95 -24.54 -20.16
N PRO A 19 14.68 -24.53 -19.73
CA PRO A 19 14.27 -23.69 -18.61
C PRO A 19 15.16 -24.00 -17.40
N PRO A 20 15.55 -22.98 -16.62
CA PRO A 20 16.44 -23.19 -15.47
C PRO A 20 15.85 -24.28 -14.55
N PRO A 21 16.67 -25.19 -14.04
CA PRO A 21 16.21 -26.24 -13.15
C PRO A 21 15.51 -25.63 -11.94
N PRO A 22 14.41 -26.22 -11.44
CA PRO A 22 13.71 -25.68 -10.28
C PRO A 22 14.67 -25.60 -9.09
N PRO A 23 14.60 -24.53 -8.28
CA PRO A 23 15.45 -24.36 -7.12
C PRO A 23 15.26 -25.54 -6.14
N THR A 24 16.33 -26.21 -5.79
CA THR A 24 16.35 -27.46 -5.04
C THR A 24 15.97 -27.36 -3.55
N THR A 25 15.56 -26.18 -3.07
CA THR A 25 15.27 -25.90 -1.65
C THR A 25 13.89 -25.28 -1.39
N GLY A 26 13.05 -25.10 -2.41
CA GLY A 26 11.73 -24.49 -2.29
C GLY A 26 10.61 -25.48 -1.93
N ARG A 27 9.51 -24.98 -1.38
CA ARG A 27 8.24 -25.70 -1.22
C ARG A 27 7.38 -25.46 -2.46
N THR A 28 6.87 -26.55 -3.05
CA THR A 28 5.99 -26.46 -4.21
C THR A 28 4.59 -26.94 -3.81
N TYR A 29 3.59 -26.16 -4.18
CA TYR A 29 2.18 -26.46 -3.98
C TYR A 29 1.49 -26.58 -5.34
N THR A 30 0.64 -27.58 -5.48
CA THR A 30 -0.19 -27.83 -6.68
C THR A 30 -1.64 -27.45 -6.41
N PRO A 31 -2.50 -27.28 -7.43
CA PRO A 31 -3.93 -27.04 -7.22
C PRO A 31 -4.61 -28.05 -6.28
N ALA A 32 -4.14 -29.32 -6.27
CA ALA A 32 -4.68 -30.36 -5.40
C ALA A 32 -4.51 -30.05 -3.90
N ASP A 33 -3.42 -29.37 -3.53
CA ASP A 33 -3.17 -28.98 -2.14
C ASP A 33 -4.19 -27.95 -1.63
N PHE A 34 -4.83 -27.23 -2.54
CA PHE A 34 -5.81 -26.20 -2.24
C PHE A 34 -7.27 -26.63 -2.48
N ALA A 35 -7.52 -27.82 -3.03
CA ALA A 35 -8.85 -28.27 -3.43
C ALA A 35 -9.88 -28.17 -2.28
N ARG A 36 -9.46 -28.44 -1.05
CA ARG A 36 -10.32 -28.33 0.14
C ARG A 36 -10.84 -26.92 0.39
N PHE A 37 -10.14 -25.87 -0.06
CA PHE A 37 -10.52 -24.48 0.11
C PHE A 37 -11.40 -23.95 -1.03
N ALA A 38 -11.60 -24.73 -2.08
CA ALA A 38 -12.33 -24.35 -3.30
C ALA A 38 -11.90 -22.99 -3.86
N PRO A 39 -10.58 -22.77 -4.14
CA PRO A 39 -10.07 -21.48 -4.58
C PRO A 39 -10.64 -21.11 -5.95
N ARG A 40 -10.96 -19.83 -6.16
CA ARG A 40 -11.45 -19.29 -7.44
C ARG A 40 -10.35 -18.61 -8.25
N ASN A 41 -9.32 -18.12 -7.56
CA ASN A 41 -8.22 -17.37 -8.15
C ASN A 41 -6.89 -17.66 -7.43
N ALA A 42 -5.80 -17.11 -7.98
CA ALA A 42 -4.47 -17.32 -7.42
C ALA A 42 -4.30 -16.69 -6.01
N LEU A 43 -5.02 -15.61 -5.70
CA LEU A 43 -4.99 -15.01 -4.37
C LEU A 43 -5.58 -15.97 -3.32
N ASP A 44 -6.71 -16.61 -3.63
CA ASP A 44 -7.31 -17.59 -2.74
C ASP A 44 -6.36 -18.76 -2.46
N MET A 45 -5.59 -19.19 -3.49
CA MET A 45 -4.57 -20.24 -3.30
C MET A 45 -3.43 -19.72 -2.43
N LEU A 46 -2.89 -18.54 -2.74
CA LEU A 46 -1.72 -17.99 -2.06
C LEU A 46 -1.99 -17.68 -0.57
N ASN A 47 -3.18 -17.19 -0.25
CA ASN A 47 -3.64 -16.97 1.13
C ASN A 47 -3.75 -18.27 1.95
N ASN A 48 -3.75 -19.43 1.28
CA ASN A 48 -3.77 -20.73 1.91
C ASN A 48 -2.42 -21.45 1.89
N VAL A 49 -1.35 -20.77 1.44
CA VAL A 49 0.03 -21.29 1.56
C VAL A 49 0.51 -21.15 3.01
N PRO A 50 0.84 -22.26 3.69
CA PRO A 50 1.18 -22.22 5.11
C PRO A 50 2.40 -21.35 5.42
N GLY A 51 2.23 -20.37 6.32
CA GLY A 51 3.28 -19.49 6.81
C GLY A 51 3.83 -18.49 5.78
N PHE A 52 3.13 -18.29 4.67
CA PHE A 52 3.42 -17.25 3.71
C PHE A 52 2.49 -16.06 3.93
N ALA A 53 3.03 -14.86 3.90
CA ALA A 53 2.27 -13.62 3.87
C ALA A 53 2.70 -12.81 2.65
N ILE A 54 1.73 -12.28 1.94
CA ILE A 54 1.98 -11.36 0.83
C ILE A 54 2.51 -10.05 1.40
N VAL A 55 3.64 -9.60 0.90
CA VAL A 55 4.20 -8.28 1.17
C VAL A 55 4.00 -7.43 -0.06
N GLU A 56 3.25 -6.35 0.07
CA GLU A 56 3.07 -5.38 -1.00
C GLU A 56 4.38 -4.67 -1.33
N SER A 57 4.47 -4.21 -2.56
CA SER A 57 5.55 -3.28 -2.94
C SER A 57 5.38 -1.98 -2.17
N ASP A 58 6.49 -1.47 -1.64
CA ASP A 58 6.52 -0.19 -0.94
C ASP A 58 6.26 0.94 -1.95
N THR A 59 5.09 1.57 -1.84
CA THR A 59 4.67 2.68 -2.71
C THR A 59 5.46 3.97 -2.47
N GLU A 60 6.12 4.09 -1.31
CA GLU A 60 7.00 5.21 -0.97
C GLU A 60 8.38 5.10 -1.65
N ARG A 61 8.68 3.97 -2.28
CA ARG A 61 9.92 3.80 -3.03
C ARG A 61 9.84 4.51 -4.38
N ARG A 62 10.92 5.21 -4.69
CA ARG A 62 11.07 5.94 -5.95
C ARG A 62 11.23 4.99 -7.12
N GLY A 63 10.64 5.33 -8.25
CA GLY A 63 10.80 4.64 -9.52
C GLY A 63 10.19 3.24 -9.55
N LEU A 64 10.66 2.41 -10.48
CA LEU A 64 10.36 0.98 -10.55
C LEU A 64 11.25 0.16 -9.60
N GLY A 65 12.15 0.80 -8.93
CA GLY A 65 13.00 0.40 -7.82
C GLY A 65 13.35 -1.09 -7.71
N GLN A 66 14.05 -1.43 -6.65
CA GLN A 66 14.19 -2.83 -6.27
C GLN A 66 12.84 -3.29 -5.70
N ALA A 67 12.24 -4.34 -6.28
CA ALA A 67 10.96 -4.83 -5.81
C ALA A 67 11.02 -5.15 -4.32
N THR A 68 10.05 -4.64 -3.61
CA THR A 68 9.81 -4.97 -2.21
C THR A 68 8.73 -6.03 -2.04
N GLY A 69 7.88 -6.20 -3.06
CA GLY A 69 6.87 -7.25 -3.10
C GLY A 69 7.51 -8.65 -3.21
N ASN A 70 6.89 -9.62 -2.57
CA ASN A 70 7.40 -11.00 -2.49
C ASN A 70 6.61 -11.99 -3.35
N VAL A 71 5.96 -11.52 -4.42
CA VAL A 71 5.21 -12.37 -5.35
C VAL A 71 5.69 -12.17 -6.78
N LEU A 72 5.91 -13.28 -7.48
CA LEU A 72 6.23 -13.34 -8.89
C LEU A 72 5.13 -14.09 -9.63
N ILE A 73 4.94 -13.76 -10.91
CA ILE A 73 4.06 -14.48 -11.83
C ILE A 73 4.92 -14.95 -12.98
N ASN A 74 5.00 -16.28 -13.17
CA ASN A 74 5.86 -16.93 -14.19
C ASN A 74 7.34 -16.49 -14.10
N GLY A 75 7.87 -16.34 -12.88
CA GLY A 75 9.25 -15.94 -12.63
C GLY A 75 9.53 -14.46 -12.80
N GLU A 76 8.53 -13.64 -13.08
CA GLU A 76 8.69 -12.22 -13.32
C GLU A 76 7.93 -11.36 -12.31
N ARG A 77 8.44 -10.14 -12.10
CA ARG A 77 7.74 -9.11 -11.35
C ARG A 77 6.63 -8.50 -12.19
N PHE A 78 5.56 -8.12 -11.53
CA PHE A 78 4.55 -7.28 -12.14
C PHE A 78 5.11 -5.85 -12.34
N SER A 79 4.97 -5.30 -13.56
CA SER A 79 5.56 -4.02 -13.95
C SER A 79 4.66 -2.81 -13.69
N GLY A 80 3.50 -2.98 -13.05
CA GLY A 80 2.56 -1.89 -12.70
C GLY A 80 2.85 -1.29 -11.32
N LYS A 81 2.50 -0.01 -11.13
CA LYS A 81 2.55 0.69 -9.84
C LYS A 81 1.17 0.95 -9.24
N SER A 82 0.17 1.23 -10.07
CA SER A 82 -1.20 1.56 -9.63
C SER A 82 -2.07 0.33 -9.37
N THR A 83 -1.64 -0.84 -9.81
CA THR A 83 -2.36 -2.10 -9.55
C THR A 83 -1.60 -2.87 -8.49
N ASP A 84 -2.24 -3.10 -7.35
CA ASP A 84 -1.68 -3.89 -6.26
C ASP A 84 -1.60 -5.37 -6.63
N ILE A 85 -0.67 -6.09 -6.01
CA ILE A 85 -0.45 -7.52 -6.27
C ILE A 85 -1.69 -8.36 -5.92
N PHE A 86 -2.46 -7.98 -4.91
CA PHE A 86 -3.69 -8.70 -4.56
C PHE A 86 -4.72 -8.63 -5.68
N THR A 87 -4.82 -7.48 -6.37
CA THR A 87 -5.70 -7.31 -7.52
C THR A 87 -5.24 -8.18 -8.69
N GLU A 88 -3.94 -8.23 -9.00
CA GLU A 88 -3.43 -9.11 -10.05
C GLU A 88 -3.71 -10.58 -9.76
N LEU A 89 -3.47 -11.02 -8.54
CA LEU A 89 -3.71 -12.41 -8.12
C LEU A 89 -5.19 -12.81 -8.18
N ARG A 90 -6.10 -11.89 -7.88
CA ARG A 90 -7.56 -12.14 -8.02
C ARG A 90 -7.99 -12.39 -9.46
N ARG A 91 -7.32 -11.76 -10.42
CA ARG A 91 -7.63 -11.90 -11.86
C ARG A 91 -7.21 -13.23 -12.44
N ILE A 92 -6.19 -13.88 -11.89
CA ILE A 92 -5.70 -15.18 -12.35
C ILE A 92 -6.66 -16.25 -11.83
N SER A 93 -7.42 -16.89 -12.74
CA SER A 93 -8.29 -18.01 -12.38
C SER A 93 -7.46 -19.15 -11.75
N ALA A 94 -8.00 -19.78 -10.69
CA ALA A 94 -7.34 -20.93 -10.04
C ALA A 94 -7.08 -22.08 -11.02
N SER A 95 -7.94 -22.26 -12.04
CA SER A 95 -7.77 -23.27 -13.09
C SER A 95 -6.53 -23.03 -13.97
N ASN A 96 -6.05 -21.79 -14.05
CA ASN A 96 -4.85 -21.43 -14.81
C ASN A 96 -3.56 -21.54 -13.98
N VAL A 97 -3.64 -21.69 -12.66
CA VAL A 97 -2.48 -21.93 -11.80
C VAL A 97 -2.05 -23.38 -11.94
N THR A 98 -0.81 -23.63 -12.33
CA THR A 98 -0.24 -24.98 -12.41
C THR A 98 0.47 -25.39 -11.13
N ARG A 99 1.17 -24.45 -10.49
CA ARG A 99 1.82 -24.61 -9.19
C ARG A 99 2.20 -23.26 -8.57
N ILE A 100 2.44 -23.27 -7.28
CA ILE A 100 3.00 -22.14 -6.51
C ILE A 100 4.31 -22.63 -5.88
N GLU A 101 5.39 -21.92 -6.15
CA GLU A 101 6.73 -22.22 -5.63
C GLU A 101 7.08 -21.18 -4.56
N ILE A 102 7.42 -21.64 -3.34
CA ILE A 102 7.90 -20.77 -2.26
C ILE A 102 9.40 -20.97 -2.13
N VAL A 103 10.17 -19.94 -2.44
CA VAL A 103 11.64 -19.94 -2.47
C VAL A 103 12.20 -18.75 -1.70
N ASP A 104 13.49 -18.78 -1.36
CA ASP A 104 14.14 -17.56 -0.86
C ASP A 104 14.49 -16.63 -2.04
N GLY A 105 14.09 -15.36 -1.92
CA GLY A 105 14.28 -14.36 -2.98
C GLY A 105 15.75 -14.11 -3.37
N ALA A 106 16.68 -14.27 -2.43
CA ALA A 106 18.11 -14.12 -2.71
C ALA A 106 18.67 -15.26 -3.57
N THR A 107 17.95 -16.39 -3.70
CA THR A 107 18.33 -17.52 -4.59
C THR A 107 17.85 -17.30 -6.03
N LEU A 108 16.99 -16.32 -6.25
CA LEU A 108 16.50 -15.97 -7.58
C LEU A 108 17.44 -14.95 -8.24
N ASN A 109 17.61 -15.09 -9.55
CA ASN A 109 18.38 -14.10 -10.33
C ASN A 109 17.56 -12.83 -10.60
N ILE A 110 16.98 -12.27 -9.53
CA ILE A 110 16.18 -11.05 -9.54
C ILE A 110 16.70 -10.12 -8.45
N SER A 111 17.20 -8.97 -8.86
CA SER A 111 17.82 -7.99 -7.96
C SER A 111 16.83 -7.52 -6.89
N GLY A 112 17.24 -7.56 -5.63
CA GLY A 112 16.53 -6.97 -4.50
C GLY A 112 15.49 -7.85 -3.82
N LEU A 113 15.18 -9.05 -4.31
CA LEU A 113 14.33 -10.01 -3.61
C LEU A 113 15.10 -10.67 -2.46
N THR A 114 14.43 -10.83 -1.32
CA THR A 114 14.96 -11.53 -0.15
C THR A 114 13.83 -12.10 0.70
N GLY A 115 14.12 -13.09 1.52
CA GLY A 115 13.12 -13.79 2.31
C GLY A 115 12.20 -14.64 1.45
N GLN A 116 11.04 -15.01 1.99
CA GLN A 116 10.10 -15.87 1.26
C GLN A 116 9.48 -15.14 0.07
N VAL A 117 9.60 -15.72 -1.11
CA VAL A 117 9.00 -15.28 -2.36
C VAL A 117 8.11 -16.38 -2.90
N ALA A 118 6.88 -16.04 -3.29
CA ALA A 118 5.99 -16.92 -4.02
C ALA A 118 6.12 -16.68 -5.52
N ASN A 119 6.39 -17.73 -6.28
CA ASN A 119 6.35 -17.71 -7.73
C ASN A 119 5.14 -18.52 -8.22
N ILE A 120 4.17 -17.84 -8.80
CA ILE A 120 2.93 -18.45 -9.31
C ILE A 120 3.13 -18.79 -10.78
N ILE A 121 3.15 -20.07 -11.08
CA ILE A 121 3.27 -20.56 -12.44
C ILE A 121 1.89 -20.81 -13.03
N THR A 122 1.61 -20.15 -14.13
CA THR A 122 0.33 -20.21 -14.82
C THR A 122 0.45 -20.82 -16.23
N ALA A 123 -0.59 -21.52 -16.65
CA ALA A 123 -0.75 -21.94 -18.05
C ALA A 123 -2.19 -21.63 -18.46
N SER A 124 -2.36 -20.87 -19.52
CA SER A 124 -3.70 -20.61 -20.07
C SER A 124 -4.25 -21.87 -20.76
N ARG A 125 -5.46 -22.28 -20.36
CA ARG A 125 -6.16 -23.46 -20.90
C ARG A 125 -7.48 -23.05 -21.54
N GLY A 126 -7.41 -22.22 -22.58
CA GLY A 126 -8.61 -21.69 -23.23
C GLY A 126 -9.14 -20.41 -22.55
N LEU A 127 -10.43 -20.14 -22.73
CA LEU A 127 -11.11 -19.04 -22.08
C LEU A 127 -11.56 -19.47 -20.69
N SER A 128 -11.28 -18.67 -19.69
CA SER A 128 -11.68 -18.88 -18.30
C SER A 128 -11.92 -17.52 -17.63
N GLY A 129 -12.67 -17.52 -16.54
CA GLY A 129 -12.90 -16.29 -15.79
C GLY A 129 -13.36 -16.57 -14.38
N ASN A 130 -13.41 -15.53 -13.60
CA ASN A 130 -13.99 -15.57 -12.26
C ASN A 130 -14.75 -14.27 -11.99
N TYR A 131 -15.70 -14.36 -11.09
CA TYR A 131 -16.42 -13.20 -10.61
C TYR A 131 -16.65 -13.28 -9.12
N VAL A 132 -16.81 -12.13 -8.50
CA VAL A 132 -17.17 -12.00 -7.09
C VAL A 132 -18.06 -10.79 -6.90
N TRP A 133 -19.13 -10.97 -6.11
CA TRP A 133 -20.03 -9.91 -5.69
C TRP A 133 -20.11 -9.88 -4.17
N ARG A 134 -20.03 -8.68 -3.57
CA ARG A 134 -19.94 -8.50 -2.11
C ARG A 134 -20.93 -7.43 -1.63
N PRO A 135 -22.24 -7.71 -1.62
CA PRO A 135 -23.20 -6.82 -0.99
C PRO A 135 -22.94 -6.76 0.53
N GLN A 136 -23.13 -5.57 1.11
CA GLN A 136 -22.90 -5.33 2.52
C GLN A 136 -24.00 -4.48 3.12
N ILE A 137 -24.45 -4.86 4.31
CA ILE A 137 -25.41 -4.12 5.14
C ILE A 137 -24.70 -3.75 6.44
N ARG A 138 -24.82 -2.49 6.84
CA ARG A 138 -24.46 -2.04 8.18
C ARG A 138 -25.76 -1.69 8.92
N ALA A 139 -25.82 -2.02 10.21
CA ALA A 139 -27.04 -1.86 10.98
C ALA A 139 -27.47 -0.39 11.12
N HIS A 140 -26.52 0.56 11.03
CA HIS A 140 -26.78 1.96 11.28
C HIS A 140 -26.05 2.87 10.27
N ARG A 141 -26.74 3.91 9.81
CA ARG A 141 -26.18 5.16 9.24
C ARG A 141 -25.44 5.03 7.91
N THR A 142 -25.61 3.93 7.19
CA THR A 142 -25.06 3.76 5.86
C THR A 142 -26.09 3.17 4.93
N PRO A 143 -26.14 3.60 3.66
CA PRO A 143 -26.96 2.93 2.65
C PRO A 143 -26.44 1.51 2.38
N PHE A 144 -27.31 0.69 1.83
CA PHE A 144 -26.93 -0.65 1.38
C PHE A 144 -25.86 -0.59 0.30
N ARG A 145 -24.76 -1.30 0.50
CA ARG A 145 -23.68 -1.42 -0.48
C ARG A 145 -23.90 -2.64 -1.36
N TRP A 146 -24.37 -2.45 -2.56
CA TRP A 146 -24.63 -3.51 -3.53
C TRP A 146 -23.66 -3.56 -4.69
N SER A 147 -22.95 -2.48 -4.99
CA SER A 147 -22.13 -2.27 -6.18
C SER A 147 -20.70 -2.82 -6.09
N ASN A 148 -20.29 -3.39 -4.94
CA ASN A 148 -18.95 -3.96 -4.78
C ASN A 148 -18.84 -5.31 -5.48
N GLY A 149 -17.88 -5.43 -6.40
CA GLY A 149 -17.63 -6.68 -7.10
C GLY A 149 -16.56 -6.57 -8.16
N GLU A 150 -16.22 -7.72 -8.75
CA GLU A 150 -15.21 -7.85 -9.80
C GLU A 150 -15.60 -8.99 -10.72
N VAL A 151 -15.34 -8.81 -12.01
CA VAL A 151 -15.37 -9.86 -13.01
C VAL A 151 -14.07 -9.82 -13.79
N SER A 152 -13.46 -10.98 -14.04
CA SER A 152 -12.25 -11.10 -14.84
C SER A 152 -12.38 -12.25 -15.83
N VAL A 153 -11.77 -12.07 -17.00
CA VAL A 153 -11.71 -13.05 -18.07
C VAL A 153 -10.25 -13.19 -18.53
N ASN A 154 -9.81 -14.42 -18.66
CA ASN A 154 -8.46 -14.78 -19.08
C ASN A 154 -8.56 -15.70 -20.29
N GLY A 155 -7.63 -15.57 -21.22
CA GLY A 155 -7.62 -16.42 -22.40
C GLY A 155 -6.35 -16.34 -23.22
N THR A 156 -6.35 -17.07 -24.35
CA THR A 156 -5.27 -17.05 -25.31
C THR A 156 -5.83 -16.74 -26.71
N VAL A 157 -5.27 -15.72 -27.37
CA VAL A 157 -5.61 -15.33 -28.72
C VAL A 157 -4.33 -15.13 -29.52
N GLY A 158 -4.19 -15.83 -30.66
CA GLY A 158 -3.04 -15.68 -31.56
C GLY A 158 -1.68 -15.93 -30.90
N GLY A 159 -1.61 -16.84 -29.93
CA GLY A 159 -0.39 -17.11 -29.15
C GLY A 159 -0.09 -16.11 -28.02
N SER A 160 -0.95 -15.11 -27.83
CA SER A 160 -0.86 -14.15 -26.74
C SER A 160 -1.84 -14.53 -25.64
N GLN A 161 -1.39 -14.51 -24.37
CA GLN A 161 -2.24 -14.64 -23.19
C GLN A 161 -2.77 -13.25 -22.82
N PHE A 162 -4.04 -13.15 -22.48
CA PHE A 162 -4.64 -11.90 -22.01
C PHE A 162 -5.44 -12.08 -20.75
N THR A 163 -5.55 -11.02 -19.98
CA THR A 163 -6.48 -10.87 -18.85
C THR A 163 -7.20 -9.55 -19.00
N LEU A 164 -8.52 -9.55 -18.83
CA LEU A 164 -9.35 -8.35 -18.79
C LEU A 164 -10.19 -8.40 -17.52
N SER A 165 -10.29 -7.30 -16.76
CA SER A 165 -11.13 -7.23 -15.57
C SER A 165 -11.84 -5.90 -15.43
N LEU A 166 -13.06 -5.96 -14.94
CA LEU A 166 -13.84 -4.83 -14.47
C LEU A 166 -14.11 -5.02 -12.98
N ARG A 167 -13.72 -4.05 -12.17
CA ARG A 167 -13.92 -4.04 -10.72
C ARG A 167 -14.58 -2.75 -10.30
N ASN A 168 -15.49 -2.84 -9.34
CA ASN A 168 -15.92 -1.69 -8.56
C ASN A 168 -15.63 -1.95 -7.07
N ASN A 169 -14.73 -1.16 -6.49
CA ASN A 169 -14.39 -1.22 -5.08
C ASN A 169 -15.23 -0.18 -4.31
N SER A 170 -16.54 -0.39 -4.27
CA SER A 170 -17.42 0.51 -3.52
C SER A 170 -17.23 0.31 -2.02
N PHE A 171 -17.36 1.40 -1.28
CA PHE A 171 -17.32 1.38 0.18
C PHE A 171 -18.39 2.31 0.76
N ARG A 172 -18.92 1.91 1.91
CA ARG A 172 -19.82 2.69 2.74
C ARG A 172 -19.28 2.64 4.14
N ASN A 173 -19.07 3.79 4.75
CA ASN A 173 -18.68 3.88 6.14
C ASN A 173 -19.59 4.86 6.86
N GLY A 174 -19.94 4.57 8.10
CA GLY A 174 -20.78 5.44 8.91
C GLY A 174 -20.56 5.11 10.37
N ASN A 175 -20.39 6.15 11.14
CA ASN A 175 -20.26 6.06 12.58
C ASN A 175 -20.92 7.26 13.24
N ALA A 176 -21.21 7.16 14.52
CA ALA A 176 -21.67 8.31 15.28
C ALA A 176 -21.41 8.10 16.76
N GLY A 177 -21.40 9.21 17.46
CA GLY A 177 -21.24 9.21 18.91
C GLY A 177 -20.95 10.57 19.48
N PRO A 178 -20.81 10.63 20.81
CA PRO A 178 -20.53 11.87 21.50
C PRO A 178 -19.09 12.31 21.35
N GLU A 179 -18.89 13.64 21.34
CA GLU A 179 -17.62 14.29 21.58
C GLU A 179 -17.79 15.30 22.72
N VAL A 180 -16.86 15.34 23.65
CA VAL A 180 -16.87 16.27 24.77
C VAL A 180 -15.59 17.07 24.78
N VAL A 181 -15.75 18.40 24.86
CA VAL A 181 -14.61 19.33 25.02
C VAL A 181 -14.59 19.84 26.46
N PHE A 182 -13.42 19.81 27.08
CA PHE A 182 -13.29 20.19 28.47
C PHE A 182 -11.95 20.91 28.76
N THR A 183 -11.97 21.75 29.78
CA THR A 183 -10.76 22.39 30.32
C THR A 183 -9.83 21.37 30.97
N PRO A 184 -8.54 21.69 31.20
CA PRO A 184 -7.65 20.82 31.97
C PRO A 184 -8.16 20.51 33.40
N ALA A 185 -9.02 21.34 33.96
CA ALA A 185 -9.67 21.14 35.25
C ALA A 185 -10.92 20.23 35.19
N GLY A 186 -11.28 19.75 33.99
CA GLY A 186 -12.43 18.85 33.79
C GLY A 186 -13.78 19.56 33.59
N THR A 187 -13.82 20.90 33.51
CA THR A 187 -15.05 21.64 33.24
C THR A 187 -15.42 21.47 31.76
N ILE A 188 -16.65 21.02 31.49
CA ILE A 188 -17.15 20.86 30.13
C ILE A 188 -17.35 22.24 29.48
N LEU A 189 -16.76 22.41 28.31
CA LEU A 189 -16.87 23.59 27.45
C LEU A 189 -17.89 23.38 26.33
N ASP A 190 -17.98 22.15 25.82
CA ASP A 190 -18.82 21.83 24.67
C ASP A 190 -19.21 20.35 24.67
N ARG A 191 -20.44 20.04 24.29
CA ARG A 191 -20.94 18.69 24.01
C ARG A 191 -21.35 18.64 22.55
N ARG A 192 -20.98 17.55 21.89
CA ARG A 192 -21.23 17.37 20.45
C ARG A 192 -21.76 15.97 20.23
N ASP A 193 -22.85 15.87 19.49
CA ASP A 193 -23.36 14.61 18.97
C ASP A 193 -23.10 14.59 17.48
N GLU A 194 -22.27 13.65 17.05
CA GLU A 194 -21.74 13.63 15.69
C GLU A 194 -22.19 12.39 14.93
N VAL A 195 -22.56 12.59 13.67
CA VAL A 195 -22.89 11.55 12.70
C VAL A 195 -22.01 11.75 11.48
N LEU A 196 -21.22 10.74 11.14
CA LEU A 196 -20.36 10.71 9.95
C LEU A 196 -20.89 9.66 8.97
N GLY A 197 -21.01 10.03 7.71
CA GLY A 197 -21.27 9.15 6.58
C GLY A 197 -20.19 9.28 5.53
N VAL A 198 -19.75 8.15 4.97
CA VAL A 198 -18.81 8.09 3.85
C VAL A 198 -19.39 7.18 2.79
N ASP A 199 -19.51 7.69 1.58
CA ASP A 199 -19.98 6.97 0.39
C ASP A 199 -18.92 7.04 -0.69
N GLY A 200 -18.53 5.88 -1.25
CA GLY A 200 -17.51 5.82 -2.27
C GLY A 200 -17.73 4.72 -3.31
N GLU A 201 -17.46 5.08 -4.56
CA GLU A 201 -17.45 4.18 -5.71
C GLU A 201 -16.09 4.31 -6.43
N GLU A 202 -15.44 3.17 -6.72
CA GLU A 202 -14.15 3.13 -7.40
C GLU A 202 -14.17 2.11 -8.55
N PRO A 203 -14.90 2.40 -9.66
CA PRO A 203 -14.88 1.55 -10.85
C PRO A 203 -13.53 1.64 -11.55
N ARG A 204 -12.97 0.49 -11.94
CA ARG A 204 -11.70 0.35 -12.64
C ARG A 204 -11.77 -0.73 -13.71
N LEU A 205 -11.36 -0.39 -14.92
CA LEU A 205 -11.07 -1.33 -16.00
C LEU A 205 -9.56 -1.58 -16.04
N SER A 206 -9.16 -2.85 -16.25
CA SER A 206 -7.75 -3.19 -16.34
C SER A 206 -7.57 -4.34 -17.31
N GLY A 207 -6.42 -4.35 -18.00
CA GLY A 207 -6.05 -5.39 -18.93
C GLY A 207 -4.57 -5.68 -18.93
N SER A 208 -4.20 -6.93 -19.24
CA SER A 208 -2.82 -7.32 -19.48
C SER A 208 -2.74 -8.26 -20.69
N LEU A 209 -1.61 -8.21 -21.37
CA LEU A 209 -1.28 -9.06 -22.51
C LEU A 209 0.16 -9.57 -22.36
N ARG A 210 0.36 -10.87 -22.46
CA ARG A 210 1.68 -11.50 -22.52
C ARG A 210 1.83 -12.31 -23.80
N ARG A 211 2.95 -12.11 -24.49
CA ARG A 211 3.32 -12.87 -25.67
C ARG A 211 4.74 -13.39 -25.59
N ASN A 212 4.88 -14.70 -25.74
CA ASN A 212 6.18 -15.36 -25.93
C ASN A 212 6.39 -15.56 -27.43
N PHE A 213 7.53 -15.10 -27.94
CA PHE A 213 7.90 -15.26 -29.37
C PHE A 213 8.78 -16.49 -29.53
N GLY A 214 8.83 -16.99 -30.77
CA GLY A 214 9.61 -18.20 -31.13
C GLY A 214 11.12 -18.06 -30.97
N ASP A 215 11.64 -16.85 -30.92
CA ASP A 215 13.05 -16.52 -30.63
C ASP A 215 13.38 -16.41 -29.12
N GLY A 216 12.40 -16.73 -28.25
CA GLY A 216 12.52 -16.66 -26.81
C GLY A 216 12.41 -15.24 -26.23
N SER A 217 12.03 -14.25 -27.04
CA SER A 217 11.67 -12.92 -26.51
C SER A 217 10.27 -12.93 -25.92
N ILE A 218 10.04 -12.00 -24.95
CA ILE A 218 8.80 -11.90 -24.18
C ILE A 218 8.33 -10.46 -24.19
N LEU A 219 7.07 -10.24 -24.54
CA LEU A 219 6.39 -8.96 -24.44
C LEU A 219 5.29 -9.04 -23.37
N ASN A 220 5.32 -8.13 -22.41
CA ASN A 220 4.24 -7.90 -21.44
C ASN A 220 3.72 -6.47 -21.63
N LEU A 221 2.40 -6.32 -21.73
CA LEU A 221 1.72 -5.04 -21.74
C LEU A 221 0.64 -5.06 -20.67
N ASN A 222 0.48 -3.96 -19.95
CA ASN A 222 -0.58 -3.79 -18.96
C ASN A 222 -1.14 -2.37 -19.02
N GLY A 223 -2.42 -2.24 -18.73
CA GLY A 223 -3.07 -0.95 -18.64
C GLY A 223 -4.25 -0.99 -17.70
N SER A 224 -4.49 0.12 -17.03
CA SER A 224 -5.67 0.30 -16.18
C SER A 224 -6.15 1.73 -16.22
N GLY A 225 -7.46 1.93 -16.02
CA GLY A 225 -8.05 3.25 -15.85
C GLY A 225 -9.29 3.18 -14.96
N GLY A 226 -9.54 4.23 -14.21
CA GLY A 226 -10.65 4.24 -13.27
C GLY A 226 -10.96 5.61 -12.70
N PHE A 227 -12.02 5.63 -11.89
CA PHE A 227 -12.53 6.81 -11.20
C PHE A 227 -12.66 6.51 -9.72
N LEU A 228 -12.51 7.53 -8.87
CA LEU A 228 -12.99 7.52 -7.50
C LEU A 228 -14.02 8.64 -7.36
N ILE A 229 -15.22 8.28 -6.93
CA ILE A 229 -16.28 9.20 -6.55
C ILE A 229 -16.50 8.97 -5.05
N GLN A 230 -16.11 9.95 -4.23
CA GLN A 230 -16.25 9.87 -2.78
C GLN A 230 -16.90 11.11 -2.23
N ASP A 231 -17.90 10.90 -1.38
CA ASP A 231 -18.58 11.93 -0.61
C ASP A 231 -18.47 11.56 0.88
N VAL A 232 -18.13 12.57 1.69
CA VAL A 232 -18.08 12.49 3.16
C VAL A 232 -19.01 13.57 3.70
N GLU A 233 -19.89 13.20 4.60
CA GLU A 233 -20.81 14.12 5.28
C GLU A 233 -20.70 13.92 6.79
N GLU A 234 -20.46 14.98 7.55
CA GLU A 234 -20.50 14.97 9.00
C GLU A 234 -21.45 16.03 9.48
N VAL A 235 -22.40 15.63 10.31
CA VAL A 235 -23.30 16.53 11.03
C VAL A 235 -22.98 16.46 12.50
N SER A 236 -22.71 17.61 13.14
CA SER A 236 -22.34 17.72 14.54
C SER A 236 -23.29 18.71 15.23
N GLN A 237 -24.16 18.22 16.10
CA GLN A 237 -25.00 19.05 16.98
C GLN A 237 -24.21 19.41 18.22
N ARG A 238 -24.11 20.70 18.52
CA ARG A 238 -23.19 21.24 19.53
C ARG A 238 -23.89 22.15 20.51
N SER A 239 -23.60 21.98 21.80
CA SER A 239 -24.12 22.81 22.88
C SER A 239 -23.05 22.99 23.96
N GLY A 240 -23.04 24.13 24.64
CA GLY A 240 -22.07 24.38 25.69
C GLY A 240 -22.43 25.60 26.56
N PRO A 241 -21.91 25.68 27.78
CA PRO A 241 -22.17 26.79 28.69
C PRO A 241 -21.77 28.14 28.07
N GLY A 242 -22.69 29.09 28.04
CA GLY A 242 -22.43 30.44 27.53
C GLY A 242 -22.26 30.57 26.03
N GLN A 243 -22.61 29.55 25.27
CA GLN A 243 -22.60 29.53 23.81
C GLN A 243 -24.00 29.12 23.29
N PRO A 244 -24.48 29.68 22.16
CA PRO A 244 -25.71 29.22 21.55
C PRO A 244 -25.56 27.78 21.04
N ASP A 245 -26.69 27.04 21.06
CA ASP A 245 -26.76 25.78 20.36
C ASP A 245 -26.49 25.97 18.87
N ARG A 246 -25.76 25.03 18.28
CA ARG A 246 -25.32 25.17 16.88
C ARG A 246 -25.16 23.82 16.19
N VAL A 247 -25.32 23.83 14.88
CA VAL A 247 -25.10 22.69 14.02
C VAL A 247 -23.91 22.97 13.11
N ARG A 248 -22.93 22.09 13.10
CA ARG A 248 -21.81 22.09 12.16
C ARG A 248 -21.98 21.01 11.13
N ASN A 249 -21.98 21.40 9.86
CA ASN A 249 -22.00 20.50 8.70
C ASN A 249 -20.64 20.54 7.99
N LEU A 250 -20.06 19.39 7.78
CA LEU A 250 -18.86 19.19 6.95
C LEU A 250 -19.24 18.34 5.75
N GLU A 251 -18.90 18.82 4.56
CA GLU A 251 -18.97 18.07 3.31
C GLU A 251 -17.58 17.97 2.69
N GLU A 252 -17.18 16.76 2.30
CA GLU A 252 -15.98 16.54 1.50
C GLU A 252 -16.37 15.82 0.21
N ARG A 253 -15.80 16.26 -0.89
CA ARG A 253 -16.02 15.65 -2.21
C ARG A 253 -14.69 15.39 -2.89
N THR A 254 -14.42 14.14 -3.23
CA THR A 254 -13.26 13.73 -4.05
C THR A 254 -13.77 13.12 -5.34
N ARG A 255 -13.25 13.62 -6.47
CA ARG A 255 -13.58 13.14 -7.81
C ARG A 255 -12.28 12.85 -8.56
N ARG A 256 -11.69 11.68 -8.34
CA ARG A 256 -10.40 11.31 -8.95
C ARG A 256 -10.62 10.52 -10.23
N ARG A 257 -9.81 10.78 -11.24
CA ARG A 257 -9.65 9.95 -12.42
C ARG A 257 -8.18 9.61 -12.60
N ASN A 258 -7.89 8.37 -12.95
CA ASN A 258 -6.52 7.95 -13.18
C ASN A 258 -6.42 6.92 -14.30
N TYR A 259 -5.24 6.84 -14.91
CA TYR A 259 -4.87 5.74 -15.77
C TYR A 259 -3.38 5.42 -15.61
N GLU A 260 -3.04 4.18 -15.94
CA GLU A 260 -1.67 3.70 -16.01
C GLU A 260 -1.52 2.80 -17.25
N LEU A 261 -0.42 3.00 -17.96
CA LEU A 261 0.03 2.17 -19.06
C LEU A 261 1.45 1.71 -18.76
N GLY A 262 1.70 0.42 -18.80
CA GLY A 262 3.00 -0.16 -18.54
C GLY A 262 3.29 -1.29 -19.50
N GLY A 263 4.56 -1.65 -19.63
CA GLY A 263 4.95 -2.81 -20.38
C GLY A 263 6.44 -3.05 -20.33
N ASP A 264 6.81 -4.25 -20.73
CA ASP A 264 8.21 -4.62 -20.88
C ASP A 264 8.41 -5.55 -22.07
N TYR A 265 9.62 -5.47 -22.62
CA TYR A 265 10.10 -6.35 -23.68
C TYR A 265 11.46 -6.92 -23.31
N GLU A 266 11.54 -8.24 -23.19
CA GLU A 266 12.77 -8.96 -22.85
C GLU A 266 13.23 -9.83 -24.03
N PHE A 267 14.53 -9.73 -24.37
CA PHE A 267 15.14 -10.48 -25.45
C PHE A 267 16.59 -10.85 -25.18
N ALA A 268 17.10 -11.84 -25.91
CA ALA A 268 18.51 -12.24 -25.82
C ALA A 268 19.41 -11.19 -26.47
N LEU A 269 20.50 -10.82 -25.83
CA LEU A 269 21.50 -9.89 -26.32
C LEU A 269 22.90 -10.28 -25.81
N ALA A 270 23.88 -10.43 -26.71
CA ALA A 270 25.30 -10.59 -26.40
C ALA A 270 25.61 -11.60 -25.27
N GLY A 271 24.96 -12.77 -25.27
CA GLY A 271 25.15 -13.81 -24.26
C GLY A 271 24.41 -13.61 -22.95
N GLY A 272 23.63 -12.54 -22.84
CA GLY A 272 22.73 -12.24 -21.74
C GLY A 272 21.29 -11.99 -22.20
N ARG A 273 20.51 -11.35 -21.36
CA ARG A 273 19.16 -10.91 -21.67
C ARG A 273 18.99 -9.44 -21.32
N LEU A 274 18.43 -8.66 -22.23
CA LEU A 274 18.04 -7.27 -22.02
C LEU A 274 16.52 -7.19 -21.87
N LYS A 275 16.08 -6.54 -20.78
CA LYS A 275 14.69 -6.19 -20.52
C LYS A 275 14.54 -4.68 -20.55
N LEU A 276 13.68 -4.18 -21.42
CA LEU A 276 13.31 -2.76 -21.50
C LEU A 276 11.92 -2.61 -20.89
N ILE A 277 11.74 -1.66 -19.98
CA ILE A 277 10.52 -1.43 -19.21
C ILE A 277 10.11 0.02 -19.40
N GLY A 278 8.81 0.25 -19.69
CA GLY A 278 8.20 1.57 -19.74
C GLY A 278 6.96 1.62 -18.86
N LEU A 279 6.74 2.77 -18.21
CA LEU A 279 5.54 3.04 -17.42
C LEU A 279 5.17 4.50 -17.57
N HIS A 280 3.88 4.76 -17.74
CA HIS A 280 3.29 6.10 -17.66
C HIS A 280 2.01 6.05 -16.86
N ARG A 281 1.87 6.94 -15.88
CA ARG A 281 0.64 7.11 -15.10
C ARG A 281 0.26 8.58 -15.00
N PHE A 282 -1.05 8.80 -14.92
CA PHE A 282 -1.65 10.11 -14.71
C PHE A 282 -2.77 9.99 -13.70
N THR A 283 -2.88 10.99 -12.83
CA THR A 283 -3.97 11.12 -11.86
C THR A 283 -4.40 12.57 -11.79
N HIS A 284 -5.71 12.83 -11.94
CA HIS A 284 -6.34 14.13 -11.70
C HIS A 284 -7.27 14.00 -10.50
N THR A 285 -7.08 14.86 -9.49
CA THR A 285 -7.81 14.75 -8.21
C THR A 285 -8.38 16.12 -7.79
N PRO A 286 -9.56 16.52 -8.28
CA PRO A 286 -10.30 17.61 -7.68
C PRO A 286 -10.87 17.18 -6.33
N PHE A 287 -10.58 18.00 -5.32
CA PHE A 287 -11.04 17.86 -3.95
C PHE A 287 -11.68 19.13 -3.46
N ARG A 288 -12.76 19.00 -2.69
CA ARG A 288 -13.42 20.13 -2.02
C ARG A 288 -13.86 19.71 -0.62
N GLN A 289 -13.50 20.52 0.37
CA GLN A 289 -13.96 20.41 1.74
C GLN A 289 -14.71 21.70 2.10
N THR A 290 -15.95 21.59 2.58
CA THR A 290 -16.79 22.73 2.96
C THR A 290 -17.30 22.51 4.38
N LEU A 291 -17.06 23.47 5.24
CA LEU A 291 -17.55 23.52 6.61
C LEU A 291 -18.52 24.69 6.75
N VAL A 292 -19.72 24.42 7.31
CA VAL A 292 -20.71 25.46 7.63
C VAL A 292 -21.21 25.23 9.05
N GLN A 293 -21.26 26.28 9.86
CA GLN A 293 -21.80 26.26 11.21
C GLN A 293 -22.92 27.30 11.34
N THR A 294 -24.11 26.80 11.67
CA THR A 294 -25.31 27.63 11.92
C THR A 294 -25.61 27.64 13.42
N PHE A 295 -26.18 28.74 13.91
CA PHE A 295 -26.48 28.96 15.31
C PHE A 295 -28.01 29.06 15.53
N ALA A 296 -28.46 28.65 16.72
CA ALA A 296 -29.89 28.69 17.07
C ALA A 296 -30.41 30.12 17.38
N ASP A 297 -29.50 31.05 17.59
CA ASP A 297 -29.80 32.47 17.84
C ASP A 297 -29.48 33.32 16.61
N ALA A 298 -29.41 34.62 16.79
CA ALA A 298 -29.11 35.61 15.73
C ALA A 298 -27.61 35.68 15.37
N THR A 299 -26.75 34.79 15.91
CA THR A 299 -25.33 34.75 15.55
C THR A 299 -25.16 34.42 14.06
N PRO A 300 -24.34 35.18 13.30
CA PRO A 300 -24.15 34.92 11.89
C PRO A 300 -23.59 33.54 11.61
N THR A 301 -24.06 32.89 10.56
CA THR A 301 -23.53 31.64 10.05
C THR A 301 -22.04 31.78 9.70
N LEU A 302 -21.23 30.84 10.14
CA LEU A 302 -19.80 30.78 9.80
C LEU A 302 -19.58 29.66 8.78
N GLY A 303 -18.63 29.85 7.89
CA GLY A 303 -18.27 28.82 6.95
C GLY A 303 -16.90 29.02 6.33
N GLN A 304 -16.25 27.90 6.03
CA GLN A 304 -14.99 27.87 5.29
C GLN A 304 -15.06 26.81 4.21
N ARG A 305 -14.35 27.04 3.12
CA ARG A 305 -14.19 26.07 2.03
C ARG A 305 -12.74 26.02 1.61
N PHE A 306 -12.22 24.82 1.50
CA PHE A 306 -10.95 24.53 0.85
C PHE A 306 -11.20 23.76 -0.45
N THR A 307 -10.49 24.13 -1.50
CA THR A 307 -10.48 23.42 -2.79
C THR A 307 -9.06 23.06 -3.17
N GLN A 308 -8.88 21.91 -3.78
CA GLN A 308 -7.62 21.48 -4.37
C GLN A 308 -7.90 20.86 -5.74
N ASP A 309 -7.16 21.28 -6.74
CA ASP A 309 -7.15 20.67 -8.07
C ASP A 309 -5.72 20.27 -8.39
N GLY A 310 -5.47 18.99 -8.57
CA GLY A 310 -4.12 18.45 -8.71
C GLY A 310 -4.01 17.45 -9.84
N ASP A 311 -3.02 17.66 -10.72
CA ASP A 311 -2.61 16.76 -11.79
C ASP A 311 -1.24 16.16 -11.47
N GLU A 312 -1.21 14.84 -11.27
CA GLU A 312 0.03 14.09 -11.03
C GLU A 312 0.38 13.24 -12.24
N THR A 313 1.62 13.32 -12.70
CA THR A 313 2.16 12.52 -13.81
C THR A 313 3.46 11.87 -13.40
N GLU A 314 3.62 10.58 -13.74
CA GLU A 314 4.91 9.88 -13.63
C GLU A 314 5.18 9.10 -14.92
N SER A 315 6.38 9.25 -15.46
CA SER A 315 6.88 8.49 -16.61
C SER A 315 8.22 7.87 -16.27
N ILE A 316 8.38 6.57 -16.48
CA ILE A 316 9.59 5.82 -16.17
C ILE A 316 10.01 5.02 -17.39
N ALA A 317 11.31 5.04 -17.69
CA ALA A 317 11.96 4.15 -18.62
C ALA A 317 13.13 3.45 -17.93
N ARG A 318 13.21 2.12 -18.03
CA ARG A 318 14.25 1.31 -17.39
C ARG A 318 14.77 0.24 -18.32
N GLY A 319 16.11 0.07 -18.35
CA GLY A 319 16.79 -1.04 -18.99
C GLY A 319 17.47 -1.94 -17.94
N GLU A 320 17.31 -3.25 -18.06
CA GLU A 320 17.97 -4.26 -17.22
C GLU A 320 18.70 -5.27 -18.10
N TYR A 321 20.02 -5.33 -18.00
CA TYR A 321 20.82 -6.33 -18.69
C TYR A 321 21.35 -7.35 -17.68
N ARG A 322 21.04 -8.62 -17.90
CA ARG A 322 21.41 -9.76 -17.04
C ARG A 322 22.28 -10.75 -17.81
N TRP A 323 23.34 -11.21 -17.15
CA TRP A 323 24.24 -12.25 -17.73
C TRP A 323 24.84 -13.11 -16.63
N ARG A 324 25.38 -14.25 -17.03
CA ARG A 324 26.19 -15.14 -16.16
C ARG A 324 27.65 -15.05 -16.54
N GLY A 325 28.53 -14.97 -15.53
CA GLY A 325 29.96 -14.93 -15.72
C GLY A 325 30.72 -15.24 -14.45
N GLY A 326 31.77 -16.08 -14.54
CA GLY A 326 32.60 -16.44 -13.38
C GLY A 326 31.85 -17.20 -12.27
N GLY A 327 30.80 -17.95 -12.59
CA GLY A 327 29.99 -18.67 -11.62
C GLY A 327 29.06 -17.77 -10.79
N ALA A 328 28.82 -16.55 -11.27
CA ALA A 328 27.95 -15.56 -10.66
C ALA A 328 26.91 -15.03 -11.65
N ASP A 329 25.82 -14.53 -11.12
CA ASP A 329 24.79 -13.80 -11.85
C ASP A 329 25.05 -12.29 -11.70
N TRP A 330 25.01 -11.58 -12.81
CA TRP A 330 25.24 -10.14 -12.88
C TRP A 330 24.04 -9.44 -13.48
N GLN A 331 23.72 -8.24 -12.98
CA GLN A 331 22.71 -7.37 -13.56
C GLN A 331 23.19 -5.91 -13.51
N VAL A 332 23.07 -5.22 -14.63
CA VAL A 332 23.13 -3.75 -14.68
C VAL A 332 21.73 -3.23 -14.96
N SER A 333 21.31 -2.22 -14.22
CA SER A 333 20.06 -1.51 -14.50
C SER A 333 20.29 -0.01 -14.58
N LEU A 334 19.65 0.61 -15.56
CA LEU A 334 19.60 2.06 -15.77
C LEU A 334 18.13 2.47 -15.80
N GLU A 335 17.78 3.52 -15.05
CA GLU A 335 16.41 4.03 -14.98
C GLU A 335 16.42 5.55 -15.14
N GLY A 336 15.48 6.08 -15.93
CA GLY A 336 15.13 7.49 -15.98
C GLY A 336 13.67 7.66 -15.58
N ALA A 337 13.37 8.68 -14.78
CA ALA A 337 12.01 8.99 -14.36
C ALA A 337 11.73 10.50 -14.41
N LEU A 338 10.50 10.82 -14.77
CA LEU A 338 9.90 12.15 -14.75
C LEU A 338 8.68 12.10 -13.84
N ASN A 339 8.68 12.89 -12.77
CA ASN A 339 7.55 13.09 -11.89
C ASN A 339 7.12 14.56 -11.97
N ARG A 340 5.81 14.81 -12.06
CA ARG A 340 5.27 16.17 -12.09
C ARG A 340 3.96 16.22 -11.31
N LEU A 341 3.80 17.27 -10.52
CA LEU A 341 2.55 17.73 -9.90
C LEU A 341 2.28 19.15 -10.36
N ASP A 342 1.11 19.36 -10.96
CA ASP A 342 0.52 20.68 -11.13
C ASP A 342 -0.64 20.79 -10.14
N VAL A 343 -0.64 21.77 -9.26
CA VAL A 343 -1.68 21.92 -8.23
C VAL A 343 -2.09 23.36 -8.04
N GLU A 344 -3.40 23.55 -7.87
CA GLU A 344 -4.01 24.81 -7.48
C GLU A 344 -4.95 24.60 -6.29
N ASN A 345 -4.72 25.35 -5.20
CA ASN A 345 -5.51 25.29 -3.97
C ASN A 345 -6.22 26.64 -3.75
N GLY A 346 -7.43 26.59 -3.21
CA GLY A 346 -8.19 27.77 -2.85
C GLY A 346 -8.73 27.68 -1.42
N LEU A 347 -8.72 28.80 -0.72
CA LEU A 347 -9.36 28.96 0.59
C LEU A 347 -10.39 30.07 0.53
N PHE A 348 -11.58 29.84 1.10
CA PHE A 348 -12.72 30.76 1.03
C PHE A 348 -13.40 30.85 2.38
N ASP A 349 -13.86 32.05 2.74
CA ASP A 349 -14.71 32.26 3.90
C ASP A 349 -16.14 32.62 3.44
N LEU A 350 -17.13 32.20 4.22
CA LEU A 350 -18.55 32.54 3.98
C LEU A 350 -18.81 33.99 4.42
N ASN A 351 -19.29 34.84 3.52
CA ASN A 351 -19.67 36.20 3.83
C ASN A 351 -21.11 36.26 4.39
N ALA A 352 -21.52 37.46 4.82
CA ALA A 352 -22.86 37.67 5.37
C ALA A 352 -23.99 37.52 4.33
N ALA A 353 -23.70 37.58 3.03
CA ALA A 353 -24.66 37.33 1.95
C ALA A 353 -24.86 35.84 1.66
N GLY A 354 -24.06 34.96 2.25
CA GLY A 354 -24.10 33.49 2.03
C GLY A 354 -23.17 33.00 0.91
N ASP A 355 -22.29 33.87 0.40
CA ASP A 355 -21.34 33.51 -0.66
C ASP A 355 -19.97 33.15 -0.07
N PHE A 356 -19.31 32.15 -0.65
CA PHE A 356 -17.93 31.84 -0.36
C PHE A 356 -17.00 32.76 -1.14
N VAL A 357 -16.33 33.67 -0.46
CA VAL A 357 -15.39 34.63 -1.04
C VAL A 357 -13.93 34.17 -0.80
N PRO A 358 -13.04 34.32 -1.79
CA PRO A 358 -11.65 33.89 -1.63
C PRO A 358 -10.93 34.72 -0.57
N VAL A 359 -10.11 34.08 0.22
CA VAL A 359 -9.19 34.71 1.17
C VAL A 359 -7.73 34.49 0.71
N PRO A 360 -6.82 35.42 1.09
CA PRO A 360 -5.41 35.28 0.73
C PRO A 360 -4.84 33.92 1.19
N PHE A 361 -4.32 33.17 0.25
CA PHE A 361 -3.73 31.85 0.50
C PHE A 361 -2.39 31.74 -0.25
N PRO A 362 -1.31 32.29 0.32
CA PRO A 362 0.02 32.32 -0.34
C PRO A 362 0.55 30.92 -0.64
N ASN A 363 1.28 30.79 -1.75
CA ASN A 363 1.83 29.51 -2.24
C ASN A 363 0.77 28.44 -2.47
N SER A 364 -0.43 28.83 -2.88
CA SER A 364 -1.56 27.92 -3.13
C SER A 364 -1.49 27.24 -4.50
N ALA A 365 -0.66 27.72 -5.42
CA ALA A 365 -0.48 27.11 -6.73
C ALA A 365 1.01 26.91 -7.02
N ALA A 366 1.37 25.75 -7.54
CA ALA A 366 2.73 25.45 -7.98
C ALA A 366 2.76 24.27 -8.96
N THR A 367 3.79 24.27 -9.80
CA THR A 367 4.26 23.08 -10.51
C THR A 367 5.50 22.56 -9.81
N VAL A 368 5.48 21.30 -9.39
CA VAL A 368 6.63 20.59 -8.82
C VAL A 368 7.06 19.49 -9.78
N GLN A 369 8.34 19.49 -10.17
CA GLN A 369 8.88 18.51 -11.12
C GLN A 369 10.14 17.85 -10.56
N GLU A 370 10.31 16.57 -10.86
CA GLU A 370 11.53 15.85 -10.58
C GLU A 370 12.01 15.08 -11.82
N HIS A 371 13.25 15.34 -12.21
CA HIS A 371 14.01 14.54 -13.18
C HIS A 371 14.96 13.64 -12.41
N ARG A 372 14.86 12.33 -12.62
CA ARG A 372 15.66 11.36 -11.88
C ARG A 372 16.35 10.38 -12.84
N ALA A 373 17.59 10.04 -12.51
CA ALA A 373 18.34 8.96 -13.16
C ALA A 373 18.98 8.07 -12.10
N GLU A 374 18.90 6.76 -12.27
CA GLU A 374 19.48 5.76 -11.38
C GLU A 374 20.30 4.74 -12.17
N ALA A 375 21.45 4.34 -11.63
CA ALA A 375 22.27 3.26 -12.16
C ALA A 375 22.64 2.31 -11.02
N MET A 376 22.43 0.98 -11.25
CA MET A 376 22.74 -0.06 -10.27
C MET A 376 23.48 -1.22 -10.92
N LEU A 377 24.49 -1.73 -10.24
CA LEU A 377 25.15 -3.01 -10.54
C LEU A 377 24.83 -4.01 -9.44
N THR A 378 24.29 -5.17 -9.81
CA THR A 378 23.97 -6.27 -8.88
C THR A 378 24.80 -7.49 -9.21
N TYR A 379 25.30 -8.14 -8.17
CA TYR A 379 26.06 -9.37 -8.19
C TYR A 379 25.37 -10.40 -7.31
N GLY A 380 25.14 -11.62 -7.82
CA GLY A 380 24.57 -12.74 -7.10
C GLY A 380 25.42 -13.98 -7.25
N ARG A 381 25.69 -14.70 -6.15
CA ARG A 381 26.48 -15.94 -6.18
C ARG A 381 26.11 -16.88 -5.06
N PRO A 382 25.91 -18.19 -5.33
CA PRO A 382 25.93 -19.22 -4.30
C PRO A 382 27.37 -19.37 -3.78
N LEU A 383 27.59 -19.07 -2.49
CA LEU A 383 28.89 -19.23 -1.81
C LEU A 383 29.10 -20.69 -1.37
N SER A 384 28.00 -21.41 -1.14
CA SER A 384 27.96 -22.85 -0.87
C SER A 384 26.57 -23.39 -1.24
N PRO A 385 26.33 -24.71 -1.22
CA PRO A 385 24.99 -25.27 -1.44
C PRO A 385 23.92 -24.78 -0.45
N LYS A 386 24.32 -24.14 0.65
CA LYS A 386 23.45 -23.66 1.72
C LYS A 386 23.48 -22.14 1.92
N LEU A 387 24.34 -21.41 1.22
CA LEU A 387 24.55 -19.98 1.45
C LEU A 387 24.65 -19.24 0.11
N THR A 388 23.74 -18.30 -0.11
CA THR A 388 23.73 -17.42 -1.28
C THR A 388 23.94 -15.96 -0.87
N LEU A 389 24.78 -15.27 -1.60
CA LEU A 389 25.05 -13.83 -1.47
C LEU A 389 24.44 -13.09 -2.67
N GLN A 390 23.78 -11.98 -2.41
CA GLN A 390 23.44 -10.98 -3.43
C GLN A 390 23.84 -9.59 -2.93
N ALA A 391 24.57 -8.84 -3.72
CA ALA A 391 25.00 -7.48 -3.41
C ALA A 391 24.67 -6.53 -4.57
N SER A 392 24.28 -5.31 -4.25
CA SER A 392 24.03 -4.28 -5.26
C SER A 392 24.63 -2.96 -4.81
N LEU A 393 25.22 -2.23 -5.75
CA LEU A 393 25.78 -0.90 -5.53
C LEU A 393 25.41 0.00 -6.71
N GLY A 394 25.13 1.25 -6.41
CA GLY A 394 24.81 2.24 -7.43
C GLY A 394 24.50 3.59 -6.83
N GLY A 395 23.84 4.42 -7.60
CA GLY A 395 23.50 5.77 -7.17
C GLY A 395 22.34 6.35 -7.96
N GLU A 396 21.82 7.40 -7.39
CA GLU A 396 20.72 8.19 -7.93
C GLU A 396 21.17 9.64 -8.09
N TYR A 397 20.89 10.20 -9.25
CA TYR A 397 20.85 11.63 -9.50
C TYR A 397 19.40 12.06 -9.53
N SER A 398 19.03 13.16 -8.85
CA SER A 398 17.74 13.79 -9.04
C SER A 398 17.84 15.30 -9.04
N GLN A 399 17.06 15.95 -9.90
CA GLN A 399 16.85 17.38 -9.95
C GLN A 399 15.39 17.66 -9.66
N LEU A 400 15.13 18.33 -8.54
CA LEU A 400 13.80 18.73 -8.08
C LEU A 400 13.63 20.23 -8.31
N SER A 401 12.59 20.65 -9.00
CA SER A 401 12.24 22.04 -9.25
C SER A 401 10.80 22.32 -8.84
N GLN A 402 10.59 23.49 -8.25
CA GLN A 402 9.29 24.08 -8.03
C GLN A 402 9.20 25.38 -8.82
N GLU A 403 8.15 25.54 -9.61
CA GLU A 403 7.78 26.77 -10.31
C GLU A 403 6.67 27.49 -9.55
N GLY A 404 6.61 28.82 -9.66
CA GLY A 404 5.67 29.68 -8.92
C GLY A 404 6.38 30.62 -7.95
N ALA A 405 5.62 31.23 -7.04
CA ALA A 405 6.17 32.16 -6.06
C ALA A 405 7.14 31.43 -5.10
N GLY A 406 8.39 31.89 -5.03
CA GLY A 406 9.42 31.26 -4.22
C GLY A 406 10.02 29.98 -4.81
N GLY A 407 9.88 29.77 -6.12
CA GLY A 407 10.38 28.60 -6.84
C GLY A 407 11.88 28.36 -6.66
N LEU A 408 12.26 27.10 -6.56
CA LEU A 408 13.63 26.67 -6.28
C LEU A 408 13.96 25.39 -7.07
N THR A 409 15.16 25.34 -7.64
CA THR A 409 15.70 24.12 -8.27
C THR A 409 16.87 23.59 -7.46
N ARG A 410 16.85 22.30 -7.15
CA ARG A 410 17.89 21.63 -6.37
C ARG A 410 18.27 20.28 -6.97
N THR A 411 19.53 19.95 -6.81
CA THR A 411 20.12 18.72 -7.36
C THR A 411 20.70 17.86 -6.24
N PHE A 412 20.47 16.55 -6.34
CA PHE A 412 20.91 15.58 -5.35
C PHE A 412 21.66 14.42 -6.02
N TYR A 413 22.72 13.96 -5.36
CA TYR A 413 23.47 12.74 -5.70
C TYR A 413 23.45 11.82 -4.48
N ARG A 414 22.91 10.63 -4.61
CA ARG A 414 22.71 9.74 -3.47
C ARG A 414 23.16 8.32 -3.77
N PRO A 415 24.09 7.76 -2.99
CA PRO A 415 24.48 6.37 -3.11
C PRO A 415 23.33 5.47 -2.64
N LYS A 416 23.12 4.36 -3.33
CA LYS A 416 22.12 3.31 -3.03
C LYS A 416 22.80 1.94 -3.12
N GLY A 417 22.22 0.96 -2.46
CA GLY A 417 22.69 -0.40 -2.56
C GLY A 417 22.15 -1.30 -1.45
N PHE A 418 22.41 -2.57 -1.59
CA PHE A 418 22.03 -3.56 -0.57
C PHE A 418 23.01 -4.73 -0.54
N LEU A 419 22.98 -5.45 0.57
CA LEU A 419 23.60 -6.75 0.77
C LEU A 419 22.53 -7.71 1.32
N ASN A 420 22.32 -8.83 0.63
CA ASN A 420 21.45 -9.92 1.04
C ASN A 420 22.26 -11.19 1.27
N LEU A 421 21.95 -11.92 2.31
CA LEU A 421 22.43 -13.28 2.59
C LEU A 421 21.22 -14.19 2.79
N ALA A 422 21.18 -15.32 2.08
CA ALA A 422 20.24 -16.40 2.31
C ALA A 422 20.98 -17.65 2.74
N TRP A 423 20.59 -18.22 3.88
CA TRP A 423 21.22 -19.38 4.48
C TRP A 423 20.17 -20.43 4.86
N THR A 424 20.33 -21.64 4.31
CA THR A 424 19.51 -22.83 4.62
C THR A 424 20.35 -23.84 5.39
N PRO A 425 20.55 -23.68 6.73
CA PRO A 425 21.41 -24.56 7.53
C PRO A 425 20.96 -26.02 7.48
N ARG A 426 19.66 -26.26 7.39
CA ARG A 426 19.03 -27.58 7.28
C ARG A 426 17.70 -27.49 6.55
N PRO A 427 17.21 -28.57 5.90
CA PRO A 427 15.92 -28.57 5.21
C PRO A 427 14.79 -28.05 6.12
N GLY A 428 13.96 -27.15 5.56
CA GLY A 428 12.84 -26.56 6.28
C GLY A 428 13.22 -25.51 7.34
N PHE A 429 14.47 -25.01 7.34
CA PHE A 429 14.88 -23.88 8.16
C PHE A 429 15.71 -22.91 7.32
N ASP A 430 15.14 -21.76 6.99
CA ASP A 430 15.72 -20.74 6.14
C ASP A 430 15.93 -19.46 6.95
N ILE A 431 17.08 -18.84 6.77
CA ILE A 431 17.45 -17.56 7.39
C ILE A 431 17.87 -16.62 6.27
N SER A 432 17.34 -15.41 6.26
CA SER A 432 17.80 -14.34 5.38
C SER A 432 18.15 -13.10 6.18
N ALA A 433 19.19 -12.40 5.75
CA ALA A 433 19.60 -11.12 6.31
C ALA A 433 19.78 -10.11 5.18
N ARG A 434 19.30 -8.88 5.40
CA ARG A 434 19.45 -7.77 4.45
C ARG A 434 19.86 -6.51 5.18
N ILE A 435 20.79 -5.78 4.58
CA ILE A 435 21.05 -4.39 4.87
C ILE A 435 20.95 -3.60 3.56
N GLU A 436 20.31 -2.44 3.59
CA GLU A 436 20.15 -1.60 2.41
C GLU A 436 20.15 -0.11 2.73
N ARG A 437 20.59 0.69 1.77
CA ARG A 437 20.44 2.13 1.76
C ARG A 437 19.35 2.53 0.76
N VAL A 438 18.34 3.25 1.23
CA VAL A 438 17.16 3.66 0.47
C VAL A 438 17.05 5.18 0.47
N VAL A 439 16.57 5.73 -0.65
CA VAL A 439 16.14 7.14 -0.77
C VAL A 439 14.61 7.11 -0.86
N GLY A 440 13.93 7.83 0.04
CA GLY A 440 12.48 7.93 0.09
C GLY A 440 11.91 8.91 -0.95
N GLN A 441 10.63 8.76 -1.27
CA GLN A 441 9.88 9.69 -2.10
C GLN A 441 9.42 10.89 -1.28
N LEU A 442 9.52 12.10 -1.84
CA LEU A 442 8.85 13.27 -1.29
C LEU A 442 7.39 13.29 -1.71
N ASN A 443 6.53 13.72 -0.80
CA ASN A 443 5.16 14.09 -1.14
C ASN A 443 5.19 15.48 -1.79
N PHE A 444 4.85 15.58 -3.08
CA PHE A 444 4.90 16.86 -3.79
C PHE A 444 3.85 17.87 -3.31
N PHE A 445 2.78 17.42 -2.67
CA PHE A 445 1.81 18.31 -2.02
C PHE A 445 2.41 19.08 -0.82
N ASP A 446 3.51 18.60 -0.22
CA ASP A 446 4.20 19.30 0.86
C ASP A 446 4.92 20.58 0.40
N PHE A 447 5.07 20.78 -0.91
CA PHE A 447 5.65 21.98 -1.50
C PHE A 447 4.64 23.13 -1.60
N VAL A 448 3.35 22.87 -1.41
CA VAL A 448 2.24 23.79 -1.63
C VAL A 448 1.46 24.00 -0.36
N ALA A 449 0.94 25.21 -0.15
CA ALA A 449 0.09 25.49 1.01
C ALA A 449 -1.19 24.65 0.97
N SER A 450 -1.59 24.12 2.11
CA SER A 450 -2.80 23.31 2.27
C SER A 450 -3.59 23.69 3.51
N ALA A 451 -4.89 23.42 3.52
CA ALA A 451 -5.76 23.65 4.66
C ALA A 451 -6.67 22.45 4.92
N ASN A 452 -6.94 22.19 6.20
CA ASN A 452 -7.97 21.26 6.65
C ASN A 452 -8.98 22.08 7.48
N VAL A 453 -10.10 22.45 6.85
CA VAL A 453 -11.10 23.32 7.50
C VAL A 453 -11.85 22.60 8.61
N SER A 454 -11.96 21.26 8.57
CA SER A 454 -12.54 20.46 9.66
C SER A 454 -11.68 20.51 10.93
N GLY A 455 -10.37 20.40 10.77
CA GLY A 455 -9.40 20.45 11.87
C GLY A 455 -8.96 21.86 12.26
N GLY A 456 -9.34 22.89 11.49
CA GLY A 456 -8.92 24.27 11.70
C GLY A 456 -7.42 24.47 11.52
N THR A 457 -6.75 23.69 10.63
CA THR A 457 -5.30 23.73 10.47
C THR A 457 -4.90 24.12 9.06
N THR A 458 -3.82 24.91 8.95
CA THR A 458 -3.18 25.27 7.69
C THR A 458 -1.70 24.87 7.74
N ASN A 459 -1.15 24.47 6.59
CA ASN A 459 0.27 24.25 6.41
C ASN A 459 0.76 25.17 5.28
N ALA A 460 1.87 25.84 5.49
CA ALA A 460 2.57 26.49 4.40
C ALA A 460 3.36 25.43 3.59
N GLY A 461 3.49 25.63 2.28
CA GLY A 461 4.36 24.81 1.46
C GLY A 461 5.84 25.06 1.76
N ASN A 462 6.71 24.09 1.43
CA ASN A 462 8.14 24.19 1.66
C ASN A 462 8.97 23.72 0.45
N ALA A 463 9.51 24.67 -0.30
CA ALA A 463 10.41 24.41 -1.43
C ALA A 463 11.78 23.80 -1.02
N ASN A 464 12.12 23.86 0.28
CA ASN A 464 13.42 23.39 0.79
C ASN A 464 13.45 21.92 1.22
N LEU A 465 12.40 21.15 0.94
CA LEU A 465 12.36 19.74 1.30
C LEU A 465 13.42 18.94 0.55
N VAL A 466 14.08 18.03 1.25
CA VAL A 466 15.01 17.07 0.69
C VAL A 466 14.50 15.65 0.84
N PRO A 467 14.72 14.75 -0.13
CA PRO A 467 14.31 13.37 0.00
C PRO A 467 14.94 12.70 1.23
N PRO A 468 14.14 12.05 2.10
CA PRO A 468 14.68 11.33 3.24
C PRO A 468 15.53 10.15 2.80
N GLN A 469 16.48 9.74 3.63
CA GLN A 469 17.34 8.59 3.38
C GLN A 469 17.32 7.66 4.57
N SER A 470 17.37 6.35 4.32
CA SER A 470 17.43 5.39 5.40
C SER A 470 18.47 4.29 5.19
N TRP A 471 19.04 3.81 6.29
CA TRP A 471 19.66 2.51 6.39
C TRP A 471 18.64 1.54 7.01
N ASN A 472 18.28 0.51 6.27
CA ASN A 472 17.35 -0.53 6.69
C ASN A 472 18.12 -1.82 6.90
N ALA A 473 17.89 -2.49 8.03
CA ALA A 473 18.44 -3.81 8.31
C ALA A 473 17.32 -4.76 8.74
N GLN A 474 17.36 -6.00 8.28
CA GLN A 474 16.41 -7.04 8.70
C GLN A 474 17.07 -8.41 8.72
N ILE A 475 16.57 -9.25 9.63
CA ILE A 475 16.85 -10.69 9.69
C ILE A 475 15.50 -11.39 9.76
N GLN A 476 15.32 -12.38 8.89
CA GLN A 476 14.12 -13.20 8.84
C GLN A 476 14.51 -14.67 8.99
N ALA A 477 13.80 -15.39 9.85
CA ALA A 477 13.96 -16.83 10.02
C ALA A 477 12.62 -17.52 9.78
N THR A 478 12.59 -18.52 8.89
CA THR A 478 11.41 -19.31 8.56
C THR A 478 11.65 -20.78 8.94
N ARG A 479 10.70 -21.36 9.66
CA ARG A 479 10.73 -22.75 10.09
C ARG A 479 9.51 -23.50 9.59
N ASN A 480 9.74 -24.55 8.81
CA ASN A 480 8.73 -25.57 8.51
C ASN A 480 8.60 -26.51 9.72
N LEU A 481 7.40 -26.59 10.28
CA LEU A 481 7.05 -27.40 11.45
C LEU A 481 6.42 -28.75 11.05
N GLY A 482 6.58 -29.15 9.77
CA GLY A 482 5.98 -30.36 9.22
C GLY A 482 4.46 -30.27 9.21
N ARG A 483 3.79 -31.31 9.74
CA ARG A 483 2.32 -31.35 9.79
C ARG A 483 1.68 -30.28 10.66
N TRP A 484 2.46 -29.61 11.52
CA TRP A 484 1.99 -28.48 12.33
C TRP A 484 1.90 -27.16 11.56
N GLY A 485 2.56 -27.06 10.39
CA GLY A 485 2.51 -25.84 9.57
C GLY A 485 3.84 -25.14 9.42
N THR A 486 3.86 -23.82 9.47
CA THR A 486 5.06 -22.99 9.24
C THR A 486 5.01 -21.73 10.12
N ALA A 487 6.17 -21.30 10.58
CA ALA A 487 6.34 -20.05 11.31
C ALA A 487 7.51 -19.24 10.75
N THR A 488 7.33 -17.92 10.64
CA THR A 488 8.33 -16.94 10.21
C THR A 488 8.43 -15.82 11.23
N ALA A 489 9.65 -15.51 11.65
CA ALA A 489 9.96 -14.35 12.49
C ALA A 489 10.88 -13.41 11.73
N ARG A 490 10.60 -12.10 11.74
CA ARG A 490 11.40 -11.04 11.15
C ARG A 490 11.70 -9.98 12.19
N LEU A 491 12.98 -9.70 12.42
CA LEU A 491 13.48 -8.55 13.15
C LEU A 491 13.95 -7.50 12.15
N TYR A 492 13.63 -6.24 12.38
CA TYR A 492 14.04 -5.17 11.49
C TYR A 492 14.34 -3.88 12.24
N GLY A 493 15.16 -3.03 11.62
CA GLY A 493 15.48 -1.69 12.08
C GLY A 493 15.71 -0.73 10.92
N ARG A 494 15.38 0.54 11.14
CA ARG A 494 15.67 1.63 10.20
C ARG A 494 16.30 2.80 10.95
N LEU A 495 17.30 3.43 10.31
CA LEU A 495 17.89 4.70 10.72
C LEU A 495 17.58 5.70 9.60
N ILE A 496 16.75 6.70 9.88
CA ILE A 496 16.20 7.61 8.88
C ILE A 496 16.80 9.00 9.10
N SER A 497 17.53 9.51 8.11
CA SER A 497 18.01 10.89 8.05
C SER A 497 17.07 11.74 7.20
N ASP A 498 17.01 13.04 7.49
CA ASP A 498 16.18 14.00 6.75
C ASP A 498 14.67 13.65 6.80
N ILE A 499 14.19 12.99 7.85
CA ILE A 499 12.76 12.67 7.99
C ILE A 499 11.92 13.96 7.91
N VAL A 500 10.85 13.92 7.12
CA VAL A 500 9.91 15.04 7.01
C VAL A 500 8.90 14.99 8.16
N ASP A 501 8.69 16.10 8.83
CA ASP A 501 7.70 16.28 9.90
C ASP A 501 7.25 17.75 9.92
N VAL A 502 6.29 18.08 10.79
CA VAL A 502 5.79 19.44 10.96
C VAL A 502 6.80 20.28 11.75
N ILE A 503 7.21 21.41 11.18
CA ILE A 503 8.13 22.38 11.79
C ILE A 503 7.47 23.77 11.91
N PRO A 504 7.87 24.60 12.90
CA PRO A 504 7.48 25.99 12.96
C PRO A 504 8.16 26.81 11.87
N ILE A 505 7.46 27.82 11.35
CA ILE A 505 8.01 28.79 10.40
C ILE A 505 8.16 30.16 11.01
N THR A 506 9.10 30.96 10.50
CA THR A 506 9.30 32.35 10.90
C THR A 506 8.04 33.18 10.62
N GLY A 507 7.58 33.95 11.60
CA GLY A 507 6.35 34.73 11.50
C GLY A 507 5.11 34.00 12.01
N GLY A 508 5.23 32.74 12.46
CA GLY A 508 4.15 31.92 13.00
C GLY A 508 3.55 30.97 11.94
N GLY A 509 2.90 29.91 12.42
CA GLY A 509 2.36 28.84 11.59
C GLY A 509 3.31 27.65 11.46
N GLN A 510 2.93 26.70 10.61
CA GLN A 510 3.64 25.44 10.43
C GLN A 510 3.82 25.07 8.95
N SER A 511 4.82 24.22 8.70
CA SER A 511 5.11 23.70 7.38
C SER A 511 5.70 22.27 7.50
N PRO A 512 5.57 21.40 6.51
CA PRO A 512 6.44 20.25 6.39
C PRO A 512 7.91 20.67 6.33
N GLY A 513 8.79 19.95 7.01
CA GLY A 513 10.23 20.24 6.99
C GLY A 513 11.07 19.04 7.38
N ASN A 514 12.31 18.98 6.88
CA ASN A 514 13.22 17.92 7.26
C ASN A 514 13.76 18.17 8.67
N LEU A 515 13.67 17.17 9.55
CA LEU A 515 14.19 17.26 10.89
C LEU A 515 15.71 16.96 10.90
N PRO A 516 16.48 17.68 11.72
CA PRO A 516 17.89 17.35 11.95
C PRO A 516 18.00 16.07 12.78
N GLY A 517 19.13 15.37 12.63
CA GLY A 517 19.41 14.14 13.35
C GLY A 517 18.82 12.90 12.67
N THR A 518 18.77 11.80 13.40
CA THR A 518 18.35 10.49 12.89
C THR A 518 17.13 10.00 13.63
N ALA A 519 16.05 9.74 12.91
CA ALA A 519 14.91 9.02 13.44
C ALA A 519 15.18 7.51 13.37
N THR A 520 14.64 6.75 14.33
CA THR A 520 14.85 5.32 14.44
C THR A 520 13.54 4.55 14.50
N VAL A 521 13.53 3.37 13.89
CA VAL A 521 12.43 2.41 13.94
C VAL A 521 13.05 1.04 14.22
N TYR A 522 12.50 0.29 15.17
CA TYR A 522 12.83 -1.13 15.37
C TYR A 522 11.55 -1.92 15.57
N GLY A 523 11.50 -3.11 15.02
CA GLY A 523 10.31 -3.93 15.14
C GLY A 523 10.57 -5.42 14.98
N ILE A 524 9.53 -6.15 15.36
CA ILE A 524 9.41 -7.59 15.16
C ILE A 524 8.10 -7.87 14.41
N GLN A 525 8.16 -8.80 13.49
CA GLN A 525 6.99 -9.37 12.84
C GLN A 525 7.02 -10.88 12.95
N TRP A 526 5.90 -11.47 13.34
CA TRP A 526 5.65 -12.89 13.37
C TRP A 526 4.52 -13.23 12.41
N THR A 527 4.73 -14.27 11.56
CA THR A 527 3.70 -14.81 10.67
C THR A 527 3.71 -16.33 10.81
N SER A 528 2.56 -16.95 11.02
CA SER A 528 2.48 -18.41 11.14
C SER A 528 1.14 -18.95 10.66
N THR A 529 1.17 -20.19 10.17
CA THR A 529 0.02 -21.05 9.99
C THR A 529 0.20 -22.29 10.85
N PHE A 530 -0.74 -22.55 11.73
CA PHE A 530 -0.80 -23.77 12.52
C PHE A 530 -1.99 -24.63 12.09
N ASN A 531 -1.71 -25.83 11.58
CA ASN A 531 -2.71 -26.85 11.31
C ASN A 531 -3.10 -27.56 12.60
N LEU A 532 -4.39 -27.80 12.80
CA LEU A 532 -4.90 -28.47 14.00
C LEU A 532 -5.14 -29.97 13.81
N ASP A 533 -4.85 -30.51 12.63
CA ASP A 533 -4.90 -31.96 12.37
C ASP A 533 -4.13 -32.78 13.42
N PRO A 534 -2.92 -32.37 13.89
CA PRO A 534 -2.17 -33.13 14.87
C PRO A 534 -2.83 -33.27 16.24
N ILE A 535 -3.78 -32.38 16.58
CA ILE A 535 -4.55 -32.42 17.83
C ILE A 535 -5.95 -32.96 17.65
N GLY A 536 -6.23 -33.61 16.50
CA GLY A 536 -7.50 -34.30 16.24
C GLY A 536 -8.61 -33.43 15.68
N VAL A 537 -8.29 -32.22 15.14
CA VAL A 537 -9.27 -31.35 14.46
C VAL A 537 -8.87 -31.23 12.98
N PRO A 538 -9.12 -32.27 12.16
CA PRO A 538 -8.69 -32.28 10.77
C PRO A 538 -9.41 -31.21 9.95
N GLY A 539 -8.65 -30.51 9.10
CA GLY A 539 -9.17 -29.44 8.25
C GLY A 539 -9.24 -28.07 8.94
N ALA A 540 -8.86 -27.96 10.21
CA ALA A 540 -8.80 -26.69 10.91
C ALA A 540 -7.38 -26.10 10.91
N LYS A 541 -7.28 -24.75 10.79
CA LYS A 541 -6.03 -24.01 10.88
C LYS A 541 -6.21 -22.68 11.60
N ILE A 542 -5.11 -22.19 12.15
CA ILE A 542 -4.98 -20.84 12.69
C ILE A 542 -3.86 -20.14 11.93
N ASP A 543 -4.20 -19.02 11.30
CA ASP A 543 -3.23 -18.11 10.70
C ASP A 543 -3.03 -16.91 11.64
N MET A 544 -1.78 -16.50 11.85
CA MET A 544 -1.44 -15.38 12.72
C MET A 544 -0.46 -14.45 12.02
N SER A 545 -0.71 -13.15 12.10
CA SER A 545 0.23 -12.09 11.73
C SER A 545 0.28 -11.08 12.88
N ILE A 546 1.44 -10.93 13.50
CA ILE A 546 1.65 -10.04 14.64
C ILE A 546 2.86 -9.16 14.32
N GLN A 547 2.67 -7.85 14.42
CA GLN A 547 3.76 -6.88 14.28
C GLN A 547 3.78 -5.96 15.49
N ALA A 548 4.97 -5.66 15.99
CA ALA A 548 5.20 -4.66 17.02
C ALA A 548 6.45 -3.86 16.67
N GLN A 549 6.37 -2.54 16.81
CA GLN A 549 7.51 -1.67 16.57
C GLN A 549 7.53 -0.46 17.51
N SER A 550 8.71 0.08 17.69
CA SER A 550 8.97 1.33 18.42
C SER A 550 9.68 2.31 17.49
N THR A 551 9.28 3.57 17.57
CA THR A 551 9.85 4.64 16.77
C THR A 551 10.33 5.78 17.64
N ARG A 552 11.34 6.53 17.19
CA ARG A 552 11.91 7.64 17.95
C ARG A 552 12.47 8.70 17.02
N LEU A 553 12.11 9.95 17.28
CA LEU A 553 12.73 11.12 16.68
C LEU A 553 12.91 12.23 17.72
N THR A 554 13.66 13.27 17.42
CA THR A 554 13.78 14.47 18.25
C THR A 554 12.71 15.48 17.83
N ASP A 555 11.83 15.84 18.78
CA ASP A 555 10.75 16.82 18.54
C ASP A 555 11.35 18.21 18.27
N PRO A 556 10.99 18.87 17.16
CA PRO A 556 11.59 20.16 16.77
C PRO A 556 11.23 21.32 17.71
N LEU A 557 10.16 21.20 18.52
CA LEU A 557 9.74 22.24 19.45
C LEU A 557 10.35 22.08 20.83
N THR A 558 10.45 20.83 21.30
CA THR A 558 10.82 20.55 22.69
C THR A 558 12.24 20.04 22.86
N GLY A 559 12.89 19.61 21.77
CA GLY A 559 14.18 18.93 21.81
C GLY A 559 14.14 17.54 22.47
N ARG A 560 12.99 17.10 22.96
CA ARG A 560 12.80 15.78 23.62
C ARG A 560 12.49 14.70 22.55
N HIS A 561 12.73 13.47 22.96
CA HIS A 561 12.37 12.34 22.10
C HIS A 561 10.88 12.05 22.16
N ARG A 562 10.30 11.73 20.98
CA ARG A 562 8.93 11.25 20.81
C ARG A 562 8.85 10.21 19.69
N PRO A 563 7.75 9.45 19.58
CA PRO A 563 7.51 8.61 18.43
C PRO A 563 7.35 9.44 17.13
N ILE A 564 7.54 8.79 15.98
CA ILE A 564 7.16 9.33 14.66
C ILE A 564 5.64 9.46 14.64
N ASN A 565 5.13 10.55 14.05
CA ASN A 565 3.69 10.83 13.96
C ASN A 565 2.93 9.67 13.34
N GLU A 566 1.81 9.28 13.98
CA GLU A 566 0.82 8.33 13.45
C GLU A 566 1.42 7.03 12.90
N ASN A 567 2.57 6.63 13.43
CA ASN A 567 3.29 5.44 12.99
C ASN A 567 2.73 4.19 13.70
N LEU A 568 2.66 3.08 12.97
CA LEU A 568 2.20 1.82 13.54
C LEU A 568 3.05 1.42 14.75
N GLU A 569 2.45 1.16 15.91
CA GLU A 569 3.09 0.60 17.10
C GLU A 569 2.89 -0.90 17.20
N SER A 570 1.67 -1.37 16.92
CA SER A 570 1.37 -2.80 16.91
C SER A 570 0.18 -3.12 16.01
N GLN A 571 0.23 -4.31 15.41
CA GLN A 571 -0.87 -4.91 14.67
C GLN A 571 -0.96 -6.39 15.02
N ILE A 572 -2.18 -6.87 15.28
CA ILE A 572 -2.47 -8.26 15.57
C ILE A 572 -3.59 -8.68 14.63
N GLU A 573 -3.36 -9.73 13.88
CA GLU A 573 -4.34 -10.40 13.05
C GLU A 573 -4.29 -11.89 13.33
N ILE A 574 -5.41 -12.47 13.74
CA ILE A 574 -5.56 -13.90 14.03
C ILE A 574 -6.80 -14.38 13.31
N SER A 575 -6.64 -15.39 12.46
CA SER A 575 -7.73 -16.00 11.71
C SER A 575 -7.81 -17.49 12.04
N PHE A 576 -9.01 -17.95 12.32
CA PHE A 576 -9.35 -19.37 12.45
C PHE A 576 -10.22 -19.77 11.27
N ARG A 577 -9.94 -20.90 10.65
CA ARG A 577 -10.76 -21.52 9.62
C ARG A 577 -10.84 -23.02 9.85
N HIS A 578 -12.05 -23.56 9.76
CA HIS A 578 -12.29 -25.02 9.76
C HIS A 578 -13.05 -25.38 8.49
N ASP A 579 -12.39 -26.12 7.61
CA ASP A 579 -13.00 -26.79 6.48
C ASP A 579 -13.51 -28.15 6.97
N VAL A 580 -14.84 -28.28 7.16
CA VAL A 580 -15.43 -29.47 7.75
C VAL A 580 -15.21 -30.68 6.83
N PRO A 581 -14.48 -31.70 7.27
CA PRO A 581 -14.10 -32.82 6.42
C PRO A 581 -15.29 -33.52 5.78
N ARG A 582 -15.19 -33.88 4.51
CA ARG A 582 -16.22 -34.54 3.69
C ARG A 582 -17.52 -33.75 3.52
N THR A 583 -17.51 -32.45 3.73
CA THR A 583 -18.64 -31.57 3.47
C THR A 583 -18.23 -30.39 2.60
N GLN A 584 -19.19 -29.62 2.11
CA GLN A 584 -18.96 -28.36 1.42
C GLN A 584 -18.96 -27.15 2.38
N TRP A 585 -19.04 -27.38 3.68
CA TRP A 585 -19.09 -26.31 4.67
C TRP A 585 -17.71 -25.94 5.21
N ALA A 586 -17.53 -24.66 5.40
CA ALA A 586 -16.45 -24.11 6.21
C ALA A 586 -16.99 -23.00 7.13
N TYR A 587 -16.34 -22.79 8.26
CA TYR A 587 -16.65 -21.69 9.15
C TYR A 587 -15.36 -21.19 9.82
N GLY A 588 -15.44 -20.02 10.37
CA GLY A 588 -14.28 -19.45 11.06
C GLY A 588 -14.54 -18.05 11.57
N GLY A 589 -13.47 -17.40 11.96
CA GLY A 589 -13.49 -16.02 12.41
C GLY A 589 -12.11 -15.37 12.30
N ASN A 590 -12.10 -14.08 12.39
CA ASN A 590 -10.90 -13.27 12.39
C ASN A 590 -10.97 -12.22 13.49
N PHE A 591 -9.84 -11.99 14.14
CA PHE A 591 -9.65 -10.89 15.08
C PHE A 591 -8.58 -9.97 14.51
N PHE A 592 -8.86 -8.67 14.48
CA PHE A 592 -7.94 -7.64 14.04
C PHE A 592 -7.89 -6.50 15.05
N ARG A 593 -6.68 -6.07 15.38
CA ARG A 593 -6.43 -4.89 16.19
C ARG A 593 -5.14 -4.23 15.74
N TYR A 594 -5.16 -2.89 15.66
CA TYR A 594 -3.95 -2.11 15.44
C TYR A 594 -3.87 -0.95 16.46
N ARG A 595 -2.67 -0.44 16.62
CA ARG A 595 -2.38 0.73 17.45
C ARG A 595 -1.32 1.57 16.74
N GLN A 596 -1.55 2.87 16.71
CA GLN A 596 -0.61 3.87 16.19
C GLN A 596 -0.11 4.78 17.30
N SER A 597 1.06 5.39 17.07
CA SER A 597 1.57 6.46 17.91
C SER A 597 0.74 7.74 17.75
N PRO A 598 0.76 8.65 18.74
CA PRO A 598 0.09 9.94 18.62
C PRO A 598 0.62 10.78 17.46
N GLY A 599 -0.25 11.62 16.91
CA GLY A 599 0.10 12.71 16.01
C GLY A 599 0.46 13.98 16.78
N PHE A 600 1.44 14.74 16.28
CA PHE A 600 1.93 15.98 16.89
C PHE A 600 1.97 17.08 15.84
N ARG A 601 1.32 18.20 16.14
CA ARG A 601 1.43 19.46 15.41
C ARG A 601 2.05 20.53 16.32
N LEU A 602 2.15 21.78 15.88
CA LEU A 602 2.72 22.83 16.72
C LEU A 602 1.91 23.06 18.00
N ASP A 603 0.60 23.15 17.84
CA ASP A 603 -0.36 23.58 18.87
C ASP A 603 -1.22 22.43 19.41
N GLN A 604 -1.05 21.21 18.91
CA GLN A 604 -1.89 20.09 19.30
C GLN A 604 -1.16 18.75 19.31
N ARG A 605 -1.70 17.83 20.12
CA ARG A 605 -1.39 16.40 20.13
C ARG A 605 -2.69 15.63 20.04
N PHE A 606 -2.73 14.61 19.20
CA PHE A 606 -3.93 13.78 19.04
C PHE A 606 -3.60 12.29 18.96
N HIS A 607 -4.60 11.46 19.22
CA HIS A 607 -4.44 10.01 19.20
C HIS A 607 -5.74 9.33 18.81
N PHE A 608 -5.66 8.40 17.86
CA PHE A 608 -6.74 7.49 17.48
C PHE A 608 -6.53 6.11 18.10
N VAL A 609 -7.58 5.49 18.61
CA VAL A 609 -7.55 4.15 19.16
C VAL A 609 -8.84 3.42 18.80
N ASP A 610 -8.71 2.28 18.10
CA ASP A 610 -9.81 1.35 17.89
C ASP A 610 -9.81 0.29 19.00
N THR A 611 -10.84 0.29 19.86
CA THR A 611 -10.95 -0.61 21.00
C THR A 611 -12.30 -1.30 21.03
N PRO A 612 -12.34 -2.59 21.41
CA PRO A 612 -11.25 -3.49 21.81
C PRO A 612 -10.51 -4.13 20.63
N GLY A 613 -10.91 -3.91 19.41
CA GLY A 613 -10.48 -4.53 18.17
C GLY A 613 -11.65 -5.24 17.50
N SER A 614 -11.56 -5.46 16.19
CA SER A 614 -12.64 -6.05 15.38
C SER A 614 -12.58 -7.57 15.43
N LEU A 615 -13.70 -8.21 15.82
CA LEU A 615 -13.92 -9.65 15.71
C LEU A 615 -14.96 -9.89 14.64
N GLY A 616 -14.62 -10.73 13.66
CA GLY A 616 -15.55 -11.21 12.64
C GLY A 616 -15.75 -12.73 12.72
N VAL A 617 -16.89 -13.22 12.28
CA VAL A 617 -17.16 -14.64 12.08
C VAL A 617 -17.80 -14.86 10.72
N PHE A 618 -17.64 -16.05 10.17
CA PHE A 618 -18.25 -16.41 8.91
C PHE A 618 -18.69 -17.87 8.86
N VAL A 619 -19.64 -18.12 7.97
CA VAL A 619 -20.00 -19.44 7.48
C VAL A 619 -19.95 -19.41 5.94
N GLU A 620 -19.45 -20.49 5.34
CA GLU A 620 -19.24 -20.62 3.91
C GLU A 620 -19.75 -21.97 3.42
N HIS A 621 -20.46 -21.96 2.31
CA HIS A 621 -20.77 -23.16 1.54
C HIS A 621 -20.07 -23.07 0.19
N LYS A 622 -19.26 -24.07 -0.14
CA LYS A 622 -18.34 -24.05 -1.29
C LYS A 622 -19.02 -24.35 -2.63
N ASP A 623 -20.21 -24.92 -2.59
CA ASP A 623 -20.96 -25.31 -3.78
C ASP A 623 -22.46 -25.14 -3.56
N VAL A 624 -22.99 -23.96 -3.88
CA VAL A 624 -24.41 -23.68 -3.98
C VAL A 624 -24.72 -23.42 -5.44
N PHE A 625 -25.19 -24.44 -6.16
CA PHE A 625 -25.41 -24.38 -7.62
C PHE A 625 -24.14 -23.95 -8.42
N GLY A 626 -22.97 -24.46 -8.04
CA GLY A 626 -21.68 -24.10 -8.66
C GLY A 626 -21.03 -22.83 -8.11
N LEU A 627 -21.65 -22.14 -7.14
CA LEU A 627 -21.16 -20.91 -6.52
C LEU A 627 -20.59 -21.16 -5.12
N THR A 628 -19.56 -20.43 -4.75
CA THR A 628 -19.18 -20.32 -3.34
C THR A 628 -19.94 -19.15 -2.72
N MET A 629 -20.65 -19.40 -1.62
CA MET A 629 -21.38 -18.40 -0.86
C MET A 629 -20.83 -18.32 0.57
N ARG A 630 -20.45 -17.12 1.00
CA ARG A 630 -19.97 -16.86 2.36
C ARG A 630 -20.75 -15.72 2.97
N ALA A 631 -21.36 -15.97 4.11
CA ALA A 631 -21.96 -14.95 4.96
C ALA A 631 -21.01 -14.65 6.12
N SER A 632 -20.77 -13.37 6.38
CA SER A 632 -19.94 -12.93 7.51
C SER A 632 -20.59 -11.80 8.27
N VAL A 633 -20.27 -11.73 9.56
CA VAL A 633 -20.60 -10.61 10.44
C VAL A 633 -19.30 -10.15 11.09
N ASP A 634 -18.97 -8.89 10.88
CA ASP A 634 -17.78 -8.24 11.43
C ASP A 634 -18.17 -7.25 12.54
N ASN A 635 -17.19 -6.83 13.31
CA ASN A 635 -17.33 -5.94 14.46
C ASN A 635 -18.25 -6.46 15.58
N LEU A 636 -18.19 -7.74 15.88
CA LEU A 636 -18.99 -8.38 16.93
C LEU A 636 -18.65 -7.91 18.36
N LEU A 637 -17.45 -7.38 18.58
CA LEU A 637 -17.02 -6.83 19.88
C LEU A 637 -17.48 -5.38 20.08
N GLY A 638 -18.18 -4.79 19.10
CA GLY A 638 -18.63 -3.41 19.19
C GLY A 638 -17.48 -2.41 19.22
N THR A 639 -16.44 -2.65 18.43
CA THR A 639 -15.32 -1.73 18.32
C THR A 639 -15.80 -0.33 17.98
N ASN A 640 -15.28 0.66 18.69
CA ASN A 640 -15.48 2.07 18.46
C ASN A 640 -14.15 2.75 18.13
N GLU A 641 -14.22 3.84 17.39
CA GLU A 641 -13.13 4.78 17.20
C GLU A 641 -13.12 5.77 18.35
N SER A 642 -12.10 5.70 19.20
CA SER A 642 -11.85 6.72 20.23
C SER A 642 -10.78 7.67 19.71
N PHE A 643 -11.09 8.96 19.74
CA PHE A 643 -10.18 10.04 19.37
C PHE A 643 -10.01 11.00 20.52
N GLY A 644 -8.75 11.23 20.94
CA GLY A 644 -8.40 12.22 21.94
C GLY A 644 -7.49 13.28 21.34
N ARG A 645 -7.79 14.59 21.58
CA ARG A 645 -6.97 15.69 21.08
C ARG A 645 -6.82 16.76 22.17
N SER A 646 -5.58 17.16 22.44
CA SER A 646 -5.27 18.27 23.35
C SER A 646 -4.72 19.43 22.55
N PHE A 647 -5.29 20.62 22.75
CA PHE A 647 -4.82 21.89 22.24
C PHE A 647 -4.02 22.64 23.30
N TYR A 648 -2.97 23.30 22.88
CA TYR A 648 -2.08 24.08 23.73
C TYR A 648 -2.31 25.58 23.52
N THR A 649 -2.15 26.36 24.55
CA THR A 649 -2.12 27.82 24.43
C THR A 649 -0.83 28.23 23.73
N GLY A 650 -0.94 28.73 22.50
CA GLY A 650 0.20 29.00 21.61
C GLY A 650 0.74 27.69 21.01
N ILE A 651 1.95 27.30 21.37
CA ILE A 651 2.60 26.08 20.85
C ILE A 651 2.98 25.12 21.98
N ARG A 652 3.14 23.82 21.64
CA ARG A 652 3.70 22.84 22.60
C ARG A 652 5.15 23.24 23.00
N PRO A 653 5.58 23.07 24.24
CA PRO A 653 4.89 22.44 25.37
C PRO A 653 4.14 23.43 26.29
N GLY A 654 3.48 24.43 25.74
CA GLY A 654 2.67 25.38 26.51
C GLY A 654 1.58 24.69 27.37
N PRO A 655 0.83 25.47 28.17
CA PRO A 655 -0.30 24.92 28.92
C PRO A 655 -1.37 24.37 27.98
N ILE A 656 -2.05 23.29 28.37
CA ILE A 656 -3.21 22.78 27.64
C ILE A 656 -4.35 23.80 27.77
N ALA A 657 -4.89 24.25 26.66
CA ALA A 657 -6.04 25.14 26.62
C ALA A 657 -7.34 24.36 26.84
N PHE A 658 -7.52 23.27 26.10
CA PHE A 658 -8.65 22.35 26.22
C PHE A 658 -8.30 20.97 25.64
N THR A 659 -9.14 19.99 25.96
CA THR A 659 -9.04 18.63 25.42
C THR A 659 -10.39 18.24 24.80
N GLU A 660 -10.35 17.51 23.68
CA GLU A 660 -11.50 16.91 23.01
C GLU A 660 -11.38 15.38 23.13
N ASN A 661 -12.47 14.74 23.54
CA ASN A 661 -12.60 13.28 23.53
C ASN A 661 -13.85 12.89 22.77
N ARG A 662 -13.68 12.03 21.77
CA ARG A 662 -14.73 11.54 20.87
C ARG A 662 -14.75 10.03 20.84
N ASP A 663 -15.93 9.45 20.94
CA ASP A 663 -16.18 8.02 20.76
C ASP A 663 -17.24 7.81 19.70
N ARG A 664 -16.89 7.16 18.58
CA ARG A 664 -17.78 6.87 17.46
C ARG A 664 -17.97 5.38 17.27
N PHE A 665 -19.21 4.93 17.20
CA PHE A 665 -19.62 3.54 17.11
C PHE A 665 -19.99 3.17 15.68
N TYR A 666 -19.47 2.03 15.20
CA TYR A 666 -19.71 1.53 13.85
C TYR A 666 -20.89 0.56 13.75
N GLY A 667 -21.17 -0.21 14.83
CA GLY A 667 -22.12 -1.31 14.83
C GLY A 667 -21.65 -2.54 14.03
N PRO A 668 -22.44 -3.61 14.00
CA PRO A 668 -22.12 -4.84 13.27
C PRO A 668 -22.24 -4.63 11.75
N ILE A 669 -21.37 -5.34 11.00
CA ILE A 669 -21.27 -5.26 9.54
C ILE A 669 -21.57 -6.63 8.96
N PHE A 670 -22.64 -6.75 8.17
CA PHE A 670 -23.06 -7.99 7.52
C PHE A 670 -22.61 -7.98 6.06
N THR A 671 -21.86 -8.98 5.65
CA THR A 671 -21.38 -9.13 4.27
C THR A 671 -21.76 -10.50 3.72
N LEU A 672 -22.36 -10.53 2.53
CA LEU A 672 -22.51 -11.74 1.73
C LEU A 672 -21.47 -11.69 0.61
N THR A 673 -20.67 -12.73 0.45
CA THR A 673 -19.76 -12.89 -0.68
C THR A 673 -20.25 -14.03 -1.55
N ILE A 674 -20.50 -13.74 -2.81
CA ILE A 674 -20.88 -14.73 -3.84
C ILE A 674 -19.78 -14.74 -4.90
N SER A 675 -19.19 -15.88 -5.15
CA SER A 675 -18.14 -16.02 -6.15
C SER A 675 -18.31 -17.28 -6.98
N GLY A 676 -17.83 -17.20 -8.23
CA GLY A 676 -17.91 -18.30 -9.18
C GLY A 676 -16.83 -18.21 -10.24
N THR A 677 -16.75 -19.24 -11.09
CA THR A 677 -15.89 -19.31 -12.26
C THR A 677 -16.73 -19.35 -13.53
N ILE A 678 -16.20 -18.84 -14.64
CA ILE A 678 -16.81 -18.80 -15.97
C ILE A 678 -16.03 -19.76 -16.87
#